data_e4bb706aa2d2165d3e410c6ed6855444
#
_entry.id   e4bb706aa2d2165d3e410c6ed6855444
#
_cell.length_a   1.000
_cell.length_b   1.000
_cell.length_c   1.000
_cell.angle_alpha   90.00
_cell.angle_beta   90.00
_cell.angle_gamma   90.00
#
_symmetry.space_group_name_H-M   'P 1'
#
loop_
_entity.id
_entity.type
_entity.pdbx_description
1 polymer ?
#
loop_
_entity_poly.entity_id
_entity_poly.type
_entity_poly.pdbx_seq_one_letter_code
_entity_poly.pdbx_strand_id
1 'polypeptide(L)'
;AASDVYKRQGVDHDHLAIPSLLAVAALETYLVRTRKNTAISLIIETAEPCEVHHFATLLGFGASAVNPYLALDSLYDMINRGLVDKDYSQASKAYIDALVSGIVKIASKMGISTIQSYQGSKIFEALGISESVMNEYFPDTVSRVGGIDLDDIAKRSMTMHESAFDPNDLGMDEGLRSVGWHKERSNQEEHLYNPETIHLLQQATWRDDYNLFKQYTSCVNAEDRHITLRSTLDFKFAEDGGIPMEEVESVESIMRRFKTGAMSYGSISQEAHECMAIAMNRIGGKSNSGEGGEDLERIVTAGSAVDKCSAIKQVASGRFGVTSKYLTSAKEIQIKMAQGAKPGEGGHLPAKKVYPWIAKTRHSTPGVALISPPPHHDIYSIEDLAQLIYDLKNANKKARISVKLVSEAGVGTIAAGVAKAGAGVILISGYDGGTGAAPGSSIHNAGLPWELGLAETHQTLIQNNLRSKVVIEADGKMMSGRDVVIAAMLGAEEYGFATAPLVTMGCVMMRVCNLDTCPVGVATQNPELRKRFHGKPEYVINFMRFMAQEMREYMAKLGIHTVDELVGRSDLLVQKQYPAGTHESKIDMSRILTNPYAKEDSHVKMHFVPEDVYDFKLDKTIDETVIIPEMKEALAKKQKKEISINVRNLNRSL
;
A
#
# COMPACT_ATOMS: atom_id res chain seq x y z
N ALA A 1 -11.76 -24.60 -39.35
CA ALA A 1 -11.57 -24.51 -37.91
C ALA A 1 -12.91 -24.79 -37.25
N ALA A 2 -13.02 -25.83 -36.45
CA ALA A 2 -14.19 -26.06 -35.63
C ALA A 2 -14.14 -25.08 -34.47
N SER A 3 -15.15 -24.21 -34.33
CA SER A 3 -15.32 -23.41 -33.13
C SER A 3 -16.25 -24.15 -32.18
N ASP A 4 -15.72 -24.62 -31.05
CA ASP A 4 -16.55 -25.03 -29.95
C ASP A 4 -16.94 -23.77 -29.16
N VAL A 5 -18.23 -23.45 -29.24
CA VAL A 5 -18.83 -22.41 -28.42
C VAL A 5 -19.35 -23.08 -27.15
N TYR A 6 -18.77 -22.73 -25.99
CA TYR A 6 -19.37 -23.11 -24.71
C TYR A 6 -20.67 -22.32 -24.55
N LYS A 7 -21.77 -23.02 -24.66
CA LYS A 7 -23.10 -22.43 -24.66
C LYS A 7 -23.68 -22.43 -23.24
N ARG A 8 -24.37 -21.34 -22.85
CA ARG A 8 -25.16 -21.20 -21.62
C ARG A 8 -26.36 -22.18 -21.50
N GLN A 9 -26.46 -23.09 -22.44
CA GLN A 9 -27.48 -24.13 -22.47
C GLN A 9 -27.17 -25.18 -21.40
N GLY A 10 -27.78 -25.05 -20.24
CA GLY A 10 -27.60 -25.99 -19.15
C GLY A 10 -27.49 -25.35 -17.76
N VAL A 11 -27.53 -24.04 -17.67
CA VAL A 11 -27.69 -23.35 -16.35
C VAL A 11 -29.18 -23.10 -16.14
N ASP A 12 -29.76 -23.82 -15.23
CA ASP A 12 -31.17 -23.73 -14.84
C ASP A 12 -31.30 -24.09 -13.35
N HIS A 13 -32.52 -24.28 -12.85
CA HIS A 13 -32.76 -24.64 -11.46
C HIS A 13 -31.97 -25.89 -11.00
N ASP A 14 -31.75 -26.86 -11.87
CA ASP A 14 -31.15 -28.15 -11.55
C ASP A 14 -29.65 -28.24 -11.95
N HIS A 15 -29.16 -27.26 -12.71
CA HIS A 15 -27.79 -27.26 -13.25
C HIS A 15 -27.10 -25.94 -12.96
N LEU A 16 -25.92 -26.02 -12.30
CA LEU A 16 -25.06 -24.86 -12.02
C LEU A 16 -23.87 -24.81 -12.98
N ALA A 17 -23.36 -23.61 -13.20
CA ALA A 17 -22.14 -23.40 -13.99
C ALA A 17 -20.87 -23.66 -13.18
N ILE A 18 -19.82 -24.18 -13.83
CA ILE A 18 -18.46 -24.13 -13.31
C ILE A 18 -18.02 -22.66 -13.29
N PRO A 19 -17.35 -22.17 -12.23
CA PRO A 19 -16.80 -20.81 -12.22
C PRO A 19 -15.97 -20.51 -13.46
N SER A 20 -16.28 -19.42 -14.14
CA SER A 20 -15.75 -19.12 -15.48
C SER A 20 -14.23 -18.99 -15.50
N LEU A 21 -13.64 -18.39 -14.47
CA LEU A 21 -12.19 -18.29 -14.38
C LEU A 21 -11.50 -19.66 -14.23
N LEU A 22 -12.09 -20.56 -13.42
CA LEU A 22 -11.60 -21.93 -13.26
C LEU A 22 -11.69 -22.70 -14.57
N ALA A 23 -12.81 -22.58 -15.28
CA ALA A 23 -13.01 -23.23 -16.58
C ALA A 23 -12.01 -22.76 -17.64
N VAL A 24 -11.81 -21.44 -17.77
CA VAL A 24 -10.83 -20.85 -18.69
C VAL A 24 -9.42 -21.31 -18.35
N ALA A 25 -9.00 -21.21 -17.09
CA ALA A 25 -7.66 -21.57 -16.64
C ALA A 25 -7.38 -23.08 -16.85
N ALA A 26 -8.37 -23.94 -16.56
CA ALA A 26 -8.26 -25.38 -16.79
C ALA A 26 -8.11 -25.71 -18.27
N LEU A 27 -8.94 -25.12 -19.16
CA LEU A 27 -8.87 -25.31 -20.59
C LEU A 27 -7.54 -24.80 -21.18
N GLU A 28 -7.13 -23.59 -20.83
CA GLU A 28 -5.85 -23.02 -21.30
C GLU A 28 -4.67 -23.89 -20.85
N THR A 29 -4.65 -24.33 -19.60
CA THR A 29 -3.63 -25.24 -19.08
C THR A 29 -3.59 -26.54 -19.84
N TYR A 30 -4.75 -27.14 -20.16
CA TYR A 30 -4.85 -28.35 -21.01
C TYR A 30 -4.34 -28.09 -22.41
N LEU A 31 -4.73 -26.96 -23.04
CA LEU A 31 -4.30 -26.61 -24.40
C LEU A 31 -2.78 -26.38 -24.46
N VAL A 32 -2.19 -25.74 -23.49
CA VAL A 32 -0.73 -25.54 -23.36
C VAL A 32 -0.04 -26.90 -23.22
N ARG A 33 -0.46 -27.77 -22.30
CA ARG A 33 0.10 -29.13 -22.10
C ARG A 33 0.01 -29.99 -23.34
N THR A 34 -1.04 -29.83 -24.12
CA THR A 34 -1.26 -30.58 -25.38
C THR A 34 -0.72 -29.85 -26.62
N ARG A 35 -0.08 -28.67 -26.45
CA ARG A 35 0.48 -27.83 -27.53
C ARG A 35 -0.57 -27.41 -28.58
N LYS A 36 -1.79 -27.11 -28.14
CA LYS A 36 -2.91 -26.69 -28.99
C LYS A 36 -3.32 -25.24 -28.80
N ASN A 37 -2.75 -24.55 -27.79
CA ASN A 37 -3.14 -23.20 -27.43
C ASN A 37 -2.98 -22.15 -28.54
N THR A 38 -2.05 -22.37 -29.50
CA THR A 38 -1.89 -21.47 -30.66
C THR A 38 -2.86 -21.72 -31.80
N ALA A 39 -3.55 -22.86 -31.79
CA ALA A 39 -4.48 -23.27 -32.84
C ALA A 39 -5.96 -22.99 -32.51
N ILE A 40 -6.28 -22.66 -31.25
CA ILE A 40 -7.64 -22.52 -30.74
C ILE A 40 -7.75 -21.20 -30.00
N SER A 41 -8.85 -20.49 -30.24
CA SER A 41 -9.21 -19.28 -29.44
C SER A 41 -10.33 -19.65 -28.46
N LEU A 42 -10.17 -19.25 -27.18
CA LEU A 42 -11.18 -19.47 -26.15
C LEU A 42 -12.14 -18.28 -26.13
N ILE A 43 -13.40 -18.52 -26.47
CA ILE A 43 -14.49 -17.56 -26.32
C ILE A 43 -15.37 -18.04 -25.18
N ILE A 44 -15.56 -17.20 -24.17
CA ILE A 44 -16.39 -17.53 -23.02
C ILE A 44 -17.67 -16.71 -23.01
N GLU A 45 -18.81 -17.38 -22.88
CA GLU A 45 -20.13 -16.80 -22.65
C GLU A 45 -20.54 -17.12 -21.21
N THR A 46 -20.69 -16.10 -20.36
CA THR A 46 -20.86 -16.30 -18.93
C THR A 46 -21.64 -15.16 -18.26
N ALA A 47 -22.31 -15.47 -17.15
CA ALA A 47 -23.05 -14.53 -16.32
C ALA A 47 -22.18 -13.77 -15.30
N GLU A 48 -20.98 -14.29 -14.95
CA GLU A 48 -20.20 -13.83 -13.79
C GLU A 48 -19.53 -12.45 -13.99
N PRO A 49 -18.87 -12.16 -15.13
CA PRO A 49 -18.11 -10.92 -15.26
C PRO A 49 -19.01 -9.70 -15.42
N CYS A 50 -18.90 -8.77 -14.50
CA CYS A 50 -19.65 -7.51 -14.55
C CYS A 50 -18.77 -6.26 -14.39
N GLU A 51 -17.54 -6.40 -13.81
CA GLU A 51 -16.62 -5.29 -13.63
C GLU A 51 -15.25 -5.56 -14.31
N VAL A 52 -14.47 -4.50 -14.47
CA VAL A 52 -13.21 -4.53 -15.25
C VAL A 52 -12.25 -5.64 -14.83
N HIS A 53 -12.09 -5.88 -13.51
CA HIS A 53 -11.15 -6.88 -13.02
C HIS A 53 -11.53 -8.30 -13.43
N HIS A 54 -12.80 -8.63 -13.47
CA HIS A 54 -13.30 -9.95 -13.94
C HIS A 54 -12.87 -10.22 -15.39
N PHE A 55 -13.02 -9.21 -16.26
CA PHE A 55 -12.57 -9.34 -17.66
C PHE A 55 -11.06 -9.42 -17.77
N ALA A 56 -10.36 -8.62 -16.98
CA ALA A 56 -8.89 -8.62 -16.97
C ALA A 56 -8.34 -9.99 -16.56
N THR A 57 -8.91 -10.63 -15.54
CA THR A 57 -8.49 -11.97 -15.10
C THR A 57 -8.81 -13.04 -16.16
N LEU A 58 -10.00 -13.04 -16.74
CA LEU A 58 -10.35 -13.99 -17.81
C LEU A 58 -9.40 -13.89 -19.01
N LEU A 59 -9.09 -12.67 -19.47
CA LEU A 59 -8.11 -12.45 -20.55
C LEU A 59 -6.71 -12.88 -20.11
N GLY A 60 -6.28 -12.52 -18.91
CA GLY A 60 -4.97 -12.86 -18.35
C GLY A 60 -4.76 -14.36 -18.16
N PHE A 61 -5.83 -15.14 -18.04
CA PHE A 61 -5.79 -16.62 -17.99
C PHE A 61 -6.12 -17.30 -19.31
N GLY A 62 -6.22 -16.57 -20.43
CA GLY A 62 -6.22 -17.14 -21.77
C GLY A 62 -7.49 -16.94 -22.59
N ALA A 63 -8.56 -16.34 -22.04
CA ALA A 63 -9.73 -16.03 -22.85
C ALA A 63 -9.38 -15.07 -23.99
N SER A 64 -9.86 -15.36 -25.21
CA SER A 64 -9.68 -14.49 -26.38
C SER A 64 -10.84 -13.49 -26.53
N ALA A 65 -12.03 -13.87 -26.11
CA ALA A 65 -13.20 -13.02 -26.06
C ALA A 65 -14.12 -13.42 -24.90
N VAL A 66 -14.89 -12.46 -24.41
CA VAL A 66 -15.86 -12.66 -23.31
C VAL A 66 -17.19 -12.05 -23.71
N ASN A 67 -18.26 -12.85 -23.64
CA ASN A 67 -19.65 -12.38 -23.77
C ASN A 67 -20.32 -12.37 -22.39
N PRO A 68 -20.46 -11.20 -21.72
CA PRO A 68 -21.07 -11.06 -20.40
C PRO A 68 -22.59 -10.95 -20.52
N TYR A 69 -23.27 -12.03 -20.93
CA TYR A 69 -24.69 -11.93 -21.30
C TYR A 69 -25.57 -11.37 -20.19
N LEU A 70 -25.36 -11.78 -18.94
CA LEU A 70 -26.19 -11.30 -17.83
C LEU A 70 -26.02 -9.79 -17.56
N ALA A 71 -24.77 -9.27 -17.68
CA ALA A 71 -24.54 -7.84 -17.54
C ALA A 71 -25.25 -7.04 -18.66
N LEU A 72 -25.27 -7.57 -19.88
CA LEU A 72 -25.98 -6.96 -21.01
C LEU A 72 -27.50 -7.07 -20.86
N ASP A 73 -28.03 -8.21 -20.41
CA ASP A 73 -29.44 -8.41 -20.12
C ASP A 73 -29.90 -7.51 -18.95
N SER A 74 -29.05 -7.34 -17.92
CA SER A 74 -29.31 -6.42 -16.81
C SER A 74 -29.40 -4.95 -17.27
N LEU A 75 -28.56 -4.52 -18.21
CA LEU A 75 -28.67 -3.19 -18.82
C LEU A 75 -30.01 -3.00 -19.54
N TYR A 76 -30.46 -4.03 -20.26
CA TYR A 76 -31.75 -3.99 -20.95
C TYR A 76 -32.89 -3.87 -19.95
N ASP A 77 -32.89 -4.63 -18.86
CA ASP A 77 -33.89 -4.53 -17.80
C ASP A 77 -33.89 -3.17 -17.11
N MET A 78 -32.70 -2.63 -16.77
CA MET A 78 -32.57 -1.29 -16.17
C MET A 78 -33.13 -0.18 -17.06
N ILE A 79 -33.00 -0.29 -18.39
CA ILE A 79 -33.58 0.65 -19.35
C ILE A 79 -35.11 0.55 -19.32
N ASN A 80 -35.64 -0.69 -19.36
CA ASN A 80 -37.10 -0.92 -19.32
C ASN A 80 -37.74 -0.41 -18.03
N ARG A 81 -37.02 -0.47 -16.90
CA ARG A 81 -37.47 0.09 -15.61
C ARG A 81 -37.23 1.60 -15.48
N GLY A 82 -36.67 2.26 -16.49
CA GLY A 82 -36.40 3.69 -16.45
C GLY A 82 -35.23 4.10 -15.50
N LEU A 83 -34.39 3.17 -15.08
CA LEU A 83 -33.22 3.43 -14.23
C LEU A 83 -32.02 3.99 -15.03
N VAL A 84 -32.01 3.77 -16.33
CA VAL A 84 -31.00 4.28 -17.27
C VAL A 84 -31.69 5.02 -18.41
N ASP A 85 -31.42 6.32 -18.53
CA ASP A 85 -31.97 7.18 -19.59
C ASP A 85 -31.09 7.13 -20.85
N LYS A 86 -31.10 5.97 -21.52
CA LYS A 86 -30.40 5.71 -22.80
C LYS A 86 -31.09 4.58 -23.53
N ASP A 87 -30.99 4.54 -24.86
CA ASP A 87 -31.35 3.32 -25.59
C ASP A 87 -30.28 2.20 -25.35
N TYR A 88 -30.67 0.96 -25.65
CA TYR A 88 -29.83 -0.21 -25.39
C TYR A 88 -28.49 -0.17 -26.14
N SER A 89 -28.49 0.32 -27.40
CA SER A 89 -27.25 0.44 -28.19
C SER A 89 -26.27 1.41 -27.59
N GLN A 90 -26.78 2.57 -27.10
CA GLN A 90 -25.95 3.57 -26.44
C GLN A 90 -25.47 3.09 -25.07
N ALA A 91 -26.30 2.42 -24.29
CA ALA A 91 -25.94 1.92 -22.97
C ALA A 91 -24.92 0.77 -23.06
N SER A 92 -25.15 -0.22 -23.91
CA SER A 92 -24.24 -1.33 -24.11
C SER A 92 -22.89 -0.87 -24.67
N LYS A 93 -22.88 0.08 -25.62
CA LYS A 93 -21.65 0.69 -26.10
C LYS A 93 -20.89 1.41 -25.00
N ALA A 94 -21.56 2.19 -24.18
CA ALA A 94 -20.93 2.92 -23.07
C ALA A 94 -20.35 1.96 -22.03
N TYR A 95 -21.02 0.86 -21.73
CA TYR A 95 -20.52 -0.21 -20.86
C TYR A 95 -19.26 -0.87 -21.45
N ILE A 96 -19.29 -1.27 -22.72
CA ILE A 96 -18.13 -1.86 -23.40
C ILE A 96 -16.95 -0.88 -23.43
N ASP A 97 -17.17 0.37 -23.79
CA ASP A 97 -16.13 1.40 -23.84
C ASP A 97 -15.49 1.62 -22.43
N ALA A 98 -16.27 1.57 -21.38
CA ALA A 98 -15.77 1.64 -20.00
C ALA A 98 -14.91 0.43 -19.63
N LEU A 99 -15.35 -0.78 -19.97
CA LEU A 99 -14.57 -2.02 -19.76
C LEU A 99 -13.25 -2.00 -20.52
N VAL A 100 -13.28 -1.66 -21.82
CA VAL A 100 -12.07 -1.57 -22.65
C VAL A 100 -11.10 -0.54 -22.10
N SER A 101 -11.60 0.65 -21.72
CA SER A 101 -10.77 1.68 -21.10
C SER A 101 -10.15 1.20 -19.78
N GLY A 102 -10.90 0.45 -18.98
CA GLY A 102 -10.42 -0.16 -17.74
C GLY A 102 -9.34 -1.23 -17.95
N ILE A 103 -9.52 -2.12 -18.94
CA ILE A 103 -8.55 -3.17 -19.31
C ILE A 103 -7.25 -2.52 -19.81
N VAL A 104 -7.35 -1.53 -20.70
CA VAL A 104 -6.18 -0.77 -21.18
C VAL A 104 -5.44 -0.12 -20.00
N LYS A 105 -6.16 0.42 -19.03
CA LYS A 105 -5.55 1.00 -17.84
C LYS A 105 -4.83 -0.05 -16.99
N ILE A 106 -5.40 -1.25 -16.81
CA ILE A 106 -4.74 -2.35 -16.08
C ILE A 106 -3.47 -2.78 -16.81
N ALA A 107 -3.53 -3.04 -18.11
CA ALA A 107 -2.35 -3.39 -18.91
C ALA A 107 -1.26 -2.30 -18.84
N SER A 108 -1.66 -1.03 -18.90
CA SER A 108 -0.74 0.11 -18.76
C SER A 108 -0.05 0.15 -17.39
N LYS A 109 -0.76 -0.16 -16.29
CA LYS A 109 -0.17 -0.25 -14.95
C LYS A 109 0.91 -1.32 -14.86
N MET A 110 0.74 -2.40 -15.60
CA MET A 110 1.69 -3.53 -15.66
C MET A 110 2.81 -3.30 -16.68
N GLY A 111 2.82 -2.16 -17.38
CA GLY A 111 3.79 -1.87 -18.44
C GLY A 111 3.58 -2.70 -19.72
N ILE A 112 2.40 -3.26 -19.92
CA ILE A 112 2.06 -4.08 -21.09
C ILE A 112 1.37 -3.22 -22.14
N SER A 113 1.94 -3.14 -23.35
CA SER A 113 1.49 -2.25 -24.41
C SER A 113 0.55 -2.89 -25.43
N THR A 114 0.46 -4.22 -25.46
CA THR A 114 -0.39 -4.94 -26.41
C THR A 114 -1.25 -5.99 -25.71
N ILE A 115 -2.48 -6.18 -26.19
CA ILE A 115 -3.40 -7.17 -25.62
C ILE A 115 -2.88 -8.61 -25.80
N GLN A 116 -2.13 -8.86 -26.86
CA GLN A 116 -1.52 -10.17 -27.11
C GLN A 116 -0.50 -10.53 -26.03
N SER A 117 0.24 -9.56 -25.52
CA SER A 117 1.19 -9.79 -24.42
C SER A 117 0.49 -9.90 -23.06
N TYR A 118 -0.73 -9.40 -22.94
CA TYR A 118 -1.54 -9.51 -21.73
C TYR A 118 -2.30 -10.84 -21.66
N GLN A 119 -2.81 -11.32 -22.80
CA GLN A 119 -3.58 -12.56 -22.90
C GLN A 119 -2.72 -13.77 -22.48
N GLY A 120 -3.21 -14.54 -21.52
CA GLY A 120 -2.49 -15.70 -20.98
C GLY A 120 -1.24 -15.39 -20.18
N SER A 121 -1.01 -14.11 -19.83
CA SER A 121 0.18 -13.67 -19.08
C SER A 121 0.23 -14.16 -17.63
N LYS A 122 -0.92 -14.48 -17.04
CA LYS A 122 -1.06 -14.95 -15.64
C LYS A 122 -0.40 -14.05 -14.61
N ILE A 123 -0.30 -12.72 -14.89
CA ILE A 123 0.33 -11.73 -14.01
C ILE A 123 -0.66 -11.33 -12.91
N PHE A 124 -0.94 -12.28 -12.04
CA PHE A 124 -1.80 -12.14 -10.86
C PHE A 124 -1.15 -12.84 -9.68
N GLU A 125 -1.56 -12.49 -8.49
CA GLU A 125 -1.26 -13.25 -7.28
C GLU A 125 -2.56 -13.79 -6.69
N ALA A 126 -2.62 -15.08 -6.45
CA ALA A 126 -3.75 -15.74 -5.79
C ALA A 126 -3.55 -15.72 -4.27
N LEU A 127 -4.62 -15.40 -3.54
CA LEU A 127 -4.63 -15.43 -2.09
C LEU A 127 -5.75 -16.35 -1.61
N GLY A 128 -5.41 -17.28 -0.73
CA GLY A 128 -6.39 -18.15 -0.09
C GLY A 128 -6.92 -19.28 -0.97
N ILE A 129 -6.14 -19.76 -1.93
CA ILE A 129 -6.44 -20.96 -2.75
C ILE A 129 -5.40 -22.03 -2.46
N SER A 130 -5.84 -23.29 -2.29
CA SER A 130 -4.97 -24.40 -1.95
C SER A 130 -3.92 -24.68 -3.02
N GLU A 131 -2.76 -25.17 -2.60
CA GLU A 131 -1.65 -25.50 -3.50
C GLU A 131 -2.04 -26.55 -4.56
N SER A 132 -2.91 -27.49 -4.22
CA SER A 132 -3.40 -28.50 -5.17
C SER A 132 -4.18 -27.87 -6.33
N VAL A 133 -5.09 -26.94 -6.03
CA VAL A 133 -5.85 -26.20 -7.05
C VAL A 133 -4.93 -25.31 -7.90
N MET A 134 -3.98 -24.63 -7.23
CA MET A 134 -3.04 -23.76 -7.93
C MET A 134 -2.16 -24.54 -8.91
N ASN A 135 -1.57 -25.64 -8.49
CA ASN A 135 -0.68 -26.45 -9.32
C ASN A 135 -1.40 -27.11 -10.52
N GLU A 136 -2.65 -27.46 -10.35
CA GLU A 136 -3.41 -28.17 -11.40
C GLU A 136 -4.02 -27.20 -12.42
N TYR A 137 -4.69 -26.12 -11.96
CA TYR A 137 -5.51 -25.25 -12.81
C TYR A 137 -4.87 -23.89 -13.07
N PHE A 138 -4.02 -23.39 -12.17
CA PHE A 138 -3.38 -22.08 -12.26
C PHE A 138 -1.85 -22.14 -12.19
N PRO A 139 -1.21 -23.07 -12.95
CA PRO A 139 0.24 -23.19 -12.94
C PRO A 139 0.89 -21.85 -13.32
N ASP A 140 2.07 -21.58 -12.76
CA ASP A 140 2.85 -20.35 -12.95
C ASP A 140 2.21 -19.08 -12.37
N THR A 141 1.10 -19.19 -11.64
CA THR A 141 0.51 -18.07 -10.89
C THR A 141 1.04 -18.10 -9.45
N VAL A 142 1.56 -16.97 -9.00
CA VAL A 142 2.11 -16.86 -7.64
C VAL A 142 1.00 -17.00 -6.60
N SER A 143 1.24 -17.82 -5.57
CA SER A 143 0.38 -17.92 -4.38
C SER A 143 1.26 -18.09 -3.15
N ARG A 144 1.15 -17.16 -2.19
CA ARG A 144 1.90 -17.16 -0.93
C ARG A 144 1.02 -17.47 0.28
N VAL A 145 -0.29 -17.49 0.10
CA VAL A 145 -1.28 -17.84 1.12
C VAL A 145 -2.15 -18.95 0.57
N GLY A 146 -2.07 -20.14 1.16
CA GLY A 146 -2.94 -21.26 0.85
C GLY A 146 -4.36 -21.06 1.40
N GLY A 147 -5.31 -21.90 1.00
CA GLY A 147 -6.69 -21.76 1.44
C GLY A 147 -7.64 -22.83 0.88
N ILE A 148 -8.75 -22.36 0.31
CA ILE A 148 -9.88 -23.19 -0.14
C ILE A 148 -9.49 -24.16 -1.25
N ASP A 149 -10.11 -25.32 -1.23
CA ASP A 149 -9.97 -26.36 -2.26
C ASP A 149 -11.16 -26.36 -3.25
N LEU A 150 -11.19 -27.35 -4.17
CA LEU A 150 -12.28 -27.47 -5.16
C LEU A 150 -13.65 -27.71 -4.53
N ASP A 151 -13.70 -28.43 -3.42
CA ASP A 151 -14.97 -28.72 -2.75
C ASP A 151 -15.57 -27.44 -2.15
N ASP A 152 -14.73 -26.56 -1.63
CA ASP A 152 -15.17 -25.24 -1.12
C ASP A 152 -15.63 -24.32 -2.26
N ILE A 153 -14.91 -24.33 -3.37
CA ILE A 153 -15.32 -23.59 -4.58
C ILE A 153 -16.67 -24.09 -5.08
N ALA A 154 -16.86 -25.41 -5.13
CA ALA A 154 -18.11 -26.03 -5.53
C ALA A 154 -19.26 -25.65 -4.57
N LYS A 155 -19.07 -25.76 -3.24
CA LYS A 155 -20.05 -25.35 -2.24
C LYS A 155 -20.46 -23.89 -2.38
N ARG A 156 -19.48 -22.99 -2.60
CA ARG A 156 -19.75 -21.55 -2.82
C ARG A 156 -20.61 -21.33 -4.07
N SER A 157 -20.28 -22.03 -5.18
CA SER A 157 -21.07 -21.97 -6.41
C SER A 157 -22.49 -22.49 -6.20
N MET A 158 -22.67 -23.59 -5.44
CA MET A 158 -23.97 -24.14 -5.07
C MET A 158 -24.79 -23.13 -4.25
N THR A 159 -24.21 -22.53 -3.21
CA THR A 159 -24.90 -21.54 -2.39
C THR A 159 -25.36 -20.32 -3.19
N MET A 160 -24.52 -19.84 -4.11
CA MET A 160 -24.89 -18.73 -5.01
C MET A 160 -26.04 -19.14 -5.95
N HIS A 161 -25.99 -20.35 -6.48
CA HIS A 161 -27.02 -20.90 -7.36
C HIS A 161 -28.35 -21.10 -6.61
N GLU A 162 -28.33 -21.70 -5.43
CA GLU A 162 -29.50 -21.87 -4.56
C GLU A 162 -30.16 -20.53 -4.22
N SER A 163 -29.34 -19.52 -3.90
CA SER A 163 -29.84 -18.15 -3.64
C SER A 163 -30.49 -17.52 -4.88
N ALA A 164 -29.94 -17.77 -6.07
CA ALA A 164 -30.47 -17.20 -7.32
C ALA A 164 -31.79 -17.85 -7.75
N PHE A 165 -32.04 -19.09 -7.35
CA PHE A 165 -33.24 -19.86 -7.68
C PHE A 165 -34.14 -20.11 -6.44
N ASP A 166 -33.98 -19.34 -5.36
CA ASP A 166 -34.82 -19.45 -4.15
C ASP A 166 -36.30 -19.11 -4.50
N PRO A 167 -37.22 -20.07 -4.40
CA PRO A 167 -38.63 -19.85 -4.69
C PRO A 167 -39.29 -18.89 -3.70
N ASN A 168 -38.65 -18.60 -2.57
CA ASN A 168 -39.17 -17.67 -1.56
C ASN A 168 -38.65 -16.23 -1.80
N ASP A 169 -37.69 -16.03 -2.69
CA ASP A 169 -37.27 -14.68 -3.08
C ASP A 169 -38.34 -14.08 -4.02
N LEU A 170 -39.18 -13.27 -3.45
CA LEU A 170 -40.32 -12.62 -4.17
C LEU A 170 -39.86 -11.46 -5.07
N GLY A 171 -38.56 -11.20 -5.19
CA GLY A 171 -38.03 -10.11 -6.02
C GLY A 171 -38.53 -8.72 -5.60
N MET A 172 -38.88 -8.54 -4.32
CA MET A 172 -39.43 -7.29 -3.80
C MET A 172 -38.45 -6.15 -3.67
N ASP A 173 -37.16 -6.45 -3.80
CA ASP A 173 -36.08 -5.45 -3.76
C ASP A 173 -35.94 -4.79 -5.14
N GLU A 174 -36.61 -3.66 -5.35
CA GLU A 174 -36.56 -2.90 -6.61
C GLU A 174 -35.27 -2.05 -6.78
N GLY A 175 -34.44 -1.96 -5.76
CA GLY A 175 -33.27 -1.09 -5.73
C GLY A 175 -31.95 -1.82 -6.03
N LEU A 176 -31.00 -1.11 -6.68
CA LEU A 176 -29.63 -1.58 -6.79
C LEU A 176 -28.98 -1.58 -5.40
N ARG A 177 -28.54 -2.75 -4.94
CA ARG A 177 -27.82 -2.88 -3.67
C ARG A 177 -26.47 -2.21 -3.75
N SER A 178 -26.18 -1.31 -2.79
CA SER A 178 -24.80 -0.86 -2.55
C SER A 178 -24.13 -1.83 -1.56
N VAL A 179 -23.13 -2.54 -1.99
CA VAL A 179 -22.38 -3.49 -1.14
C VAL A 179 -21.49 -2.82 -0.08
N GLY A 180 -21.46 -1.49 -0.04
CA GLY A 180 -20.67 -0.78 0.96
C GLY A 180 -19.17 -0.71 0.71
N TRP A 181 -18.65 -1.14 -0.42
CA TRP A 181 -17.21 -1.23 -0.72
C TRP A 181 -16.43 0.06 -0.49
N HIS A 182 -17.00 1.19 -0.84
CA HIS A 182 -16.31 2.48 -0.76
C HIS A 182 -16.57 3.22 0.55
N LYS A 183 -17.80 3.11 1.06
CA LYS A 183 -18.27 3.69 2.32
C LYS A 183 -19.01 2.63 3.09
N GLU A 184 -18.81 2.60 4.39
CA GLU A 184 -19.59 1.72 5.23
C GLU A 184 -21.10 1.94 5.06
N ARG A 185 -21.83 0.85 5.04
CA ARG A 185 -23.29 0.78 4.98
C ARG A 185 -23.77 -0.27 5.98
N SER A 186 -24.87 -0.01 6.63
CA SER A 186 -25.49 -0.96 7.57
C SER A 186 -25.76 -2.30 6.88
N ASN A 187 -25.40 -3.39 7.53
CA ASN A 187 -25.58 -4.76 7.04
C ASN A 187 -24.89 -5.09 5.70
N GLN A 188 -23.81 -4.40 5.40
CA GLN A 188 -22.98 -4.62 4.22
C GLN A 188 -21.53 -4.93 4.64
N GLU A 189 -20.57 -4.84 3.70
CA GLU A 189 -19.17 -5.10 3.95
C GLU A 189 -18.63 -4.32 5.17
N GLU A 190 -18.01 -5.00 6.09
CA GLU A 190 -17.44 -4.40 7.28
C GLU A 190 -16.13 -3.69 6.97
N HIS A 191 -15.95 -2.48 7.53
CA HIS A 191 -14.73 -1.70 7.40
C HIS A 191 -13.92 -1.71 8.70
N LEU A 192 -12.59 -1.72 8.58
CA LEU A 192 -11.67 -1.58 9.73
C LEU A 192 -11.94 -0.28 10.50
N TYR A 193 -12.15 0.84 9.78
CA TYR A 193 -12.62 2.08 10.35
C TYR A 193 -14.12 2.22 10.12
N ASN A 194 -14.89 1.87 11.11
CA ASN A 194 -16.34 2.03 11.20
C ASN A 194 -16.69 3.17 12.19
N PRO A 195 -17.94 3.58 12.34
CA PRO A 195 -18.33 4.66 13.25
C PRO A 195 -17.88 4.44 14.69
N GLU A 196 -17.90 3.21 15.20
CA GLU A 196 -17.49 2.87 16.56
C GLU A 196 -15.99 3.02 16.76
N THR A 197 -15.17 2.40 15.90
CA THR A 197 -13.71 2.46 15.99
C THR A 197 -13.21 3.89 15.77
N ILE A 198 -13.83 4.67 14.87
CA ILE A 198 -13.52 6.09 14.69
C ILE A 198 -13.82 6.88 15.95
N HIS A 199 -15.01 6.70 16.53
CA HIS A 199 -15.44 7.40 17.75
C HIS A 199 -14.52 7.09 18.92
N LEU A 200 -14.26 5.82 19.19
CA LEU A 200 -13.39 5.38 20.29
C LEU A 200 -11.97 5.95 20.15
N LEU A 201 -11.38 5.89 18.94
CA LEU A 201 -10.06 6.43 18.69
C LEU A 201 -9.99 7.94 18.91
N GLN A 202 -10.99 8.69 18.42
CA GLN A 202 -11.08 10.13 18.62
C GLN A 202 -11.22 10.47 20.11
N GLN A 203 -12.14 9.82 20.82
CA GLN A 203 -12.35 10.09 22.25
C GLN A 203 -11.11 9.74 23.08
N ALA A 204 -10.46 8.62 22.81
CA ALA A 204 -9.23 8.21 23.49
C ALA A 204 -8.13 9.28 23.34
N THR A 205 -7.88 9.71 22.09
CA THR A 205 -6.78 10.65 21.81
C THR A 205 -7.10 12.09 22.20
N TRP A 206 -8.36 12.53 22.13
CA TRP A 206 -8.76 13.89 22.52
C TRP A 206 -8.79 14.09 24.02
N ARG A 207 -9.10 13.02 24.78
CA ARG A 207 -9.16 13.05 26.26
C ARG A 207 -7.88 12.59 26.92
N ASP A 208 -6.90 12.13 26.15
CA ASP A 208 -5.68 11.50 26.66
C ASP A 208 -5.98 10.27 27.56
N ASP A 209 -6.91 9.43 27.13
CA ASP A 209 -7.41 8.29 27.91
C ASP A 209 -6.97 6.96 27.27
N TYR A 210 -5.99 6.31 27.91
CA TYR A 210 -5.46 5.03 27.47
C TYR A 210 -6.46 3.87 27.63
N ASN A 211 -7.39 3.94 28.60
CA ASN A 211 -8.40 2.91 28.75
C ASN A 211 -9.40 2.92 27.60
N LEU A 212 -9.79 4.10 27.11
CA LEU A 212 -10.58 4.21 25.88
C LEU A 212 -9.80 3.71 24.67
N PHE A 213 -8.49 3.93 24.61
CA PHE A 213 -7.65 3.37 23.56
C PHE A 213 -7.62 1.84 23.60
N LYS A 214 -7.59 1.24 24.80
CA LYS A 214 -7.70 -0.23 24.93
C LYS A 214 -9.06 -0.77 24.49
N GLN A 215 -10.15 -0.04 24.71
CA GLN A 215 -11.47 -0.38 24.14
C GLN A 215 -11.43 -0.34 22.61
N TYR A 216 -10.84 0.73 22.03
CA TYR A 216 -10.65 0.81 20.59
C TYR A 216 -9.85 -0.37 20.03
N THR A 217 -8.70 -0.71 20.61
CA THR A 217 -7.90 -1.83 20.12
C THR A 217 -8.56 -3.18 20.35
N SER A 218 -9.38 -3.33 21.39
CA SER A 218 -10.22 -4.52 21.59
C SER A 218 -11.24 -4.70 20.47
N CYS A 219 -11.90 -3.62 20.03
CA CYS A 219 -12.79 -3.67 18.86
C CYS A 219 -12.04 -3.99 17.57
N VAL A 220 -10.84 -3.41 17.37
CA VAL A 220 -10.02 -3.63 16.16
C VAL A 220 -9.52 -5.08 16.09
N ASN A 221 -9.11 -5.64 17.21
CA ASN A 221 -8.50 -6.97 17.34
C ASN A 221 -9.50 -8.05 17.78
N ALA A 222 -10.81 -7.80 17.70
CA ALA A 222 -11.82 -8.76 18.10
C ALA A 222 -11.66 -10.08 17.32
N GLU A 223 -11.88 -11.20 18.00
CA GLU A 223 -11.58 -12.54 17.47
C GLU A 223 -12.45 -12.93 16.28
N ASP A 224 -13.63 -12.36 16.18
CA ASP A 224 -14.60 -12.58 15.09
C ASP A 224 -14.38 -11.66 13.87
N ARG A 225 -13.39 -10.74 13.94
CA ARG A 225 -13.09 -9.81 12.86
C ARG A 225 -11.91 -10.30 12.00
N HIS A 226 -12.22 -11.02 10.94
CA HIS A 226 -11.23 -11.59 10.01
C HIS A 226 -10.99 -10.72 8.77
N ILE A 227 -10.76 -9.40 8.94
CA ILE A 227 -10.64 -8.44 7.82
C ILE A 227 -9.23 -8.39 7.23
N THR A 228 -8.22 -8.81 7.99
CA THR A 228 -6.80 -8.77 7.56
C THR A 228 -6.13 -10.12 7.75
N LEU A 229 -5.06 -10.40 7.00
CA LEU A 229 -4.28 -11.64 7.19
C LEU A 229 -3.74 -11.75 8.62
N ARG A 230 -3.23 -10.66 9.18
CA ARG A 230 -2.70 -10.65 10.55
C ARG A 230 -3.74 -10.91 11.64
N SER A 231 -5.03 -10.77 11.35
CA SER A 231 -6.08 -11.17 12.32
C SER A 231 -6.12 -12.67 12.56
N THR A 232 -5.60 -13.48 11.63
CA THR A 232 -5.49 -14.93 11.75
C THR A 232 -4.25 -15.40 12.50
N LEU A 233 -3.39 -14.48 12.93
CA LEU A 233 -2.17 -14.77 13.67
C LEU A 233 -2.38 -14.60 15.18
N ASP A 234 -1.54 -15.23 15.98
CA ASP A 234 -1.43 -15.03 17.42
C ASP A 234 0.04 -15.14 17.87
N PHE A 235 0.30 -14.88 19.14
CA PHE A 235 1.63 -14.87 19.72
C PHE A 235 1.90 -16.08 20.61
N LYS A 236 3.13 -16.58 20.55
CA LYS A 236 3.68 -17.50 21.56
C LYS A 236 4.25 -16.68 22.70
N PHE A 237 3.42 -16.37 23.68
CA PHE A 237 3.87 -15.67 24.88
C PHE A 237 4.83 -16.55 25.72
N ALA A 238 5.70 -15.90 26.50
CA ALA A 238 6.62 -16.59 27.40
C ALA A 238 5.87 -17.37 28.47
N GLU A 239 6.28 -18.63 28.69
CA GLU A 239 5.61 -19.55 29.66
C GLU A 239 5.74 -19.08 31.10
N ASP A 240 6.79 -18.36 31.44
CA ASP A 240 7.09 -17.79 32.75
C ASP A 240 6.39 -16.46 33.05
N GLY A 241 5.54 -15.98 32.11
CA GLY A 241 4.80 -14.73 32.24
C GLY A 241 5.52 -13.51 31.68
N GLY A 242 6.72 -13.70 31.09
CA GLY A 242 7.49 -12.64 30.44
C GLY A 242 8.34 -11.80 31.40
N ILE A 243 8.61 -10.55 31.03
CA ILE A 243 9.48 -9.63 31.79
C ILE A 243 8.71 -8.44 32.36
N PRO A 244 9.23 -7.80 33.43
CA PRO A 244 8.65 -6.57 33.95
C PRO A 244 8.62 -5.45 32.92
N MET A 245 7.59 -4.61 32.96
CA MET A 245 7.40 -3.50 32.01
C MET A 245 8.57 -2.49 32.03
N GLU A 246 9.25 -2.37 33.15
CA GLU A 246 10.39 -1.48 33.35
C GLU A 246 11.64 -1.93 32.59
N GLU A 247 11.74 -3.21 32.26
CA GLU A 247 12.84 -3.78 31.49
C GLU A 247 12.63 -3.64 29.97
N VAL A 248 11.42 -3.29 29.53
CA VAL A 248 11.10 -3.08 28.12
C VAL A 248 11.52 -1.69 27.66
N GLU A 249 12.05 -1.58 26.44
CA GLU A 249 12.39 -0.33 25.76
C GLU A 249 11.32 0.75 26.00
N SER A 250 11.75 1.99 26.25
CA SER A 250 10.84 3.09 26.64
C SER A 250 9.91 3.53 25.51
N VAL A 251 8.77 4.11 25.88
CA VAL A 251 7.80 4.68 24.91
C VAL A 251 8.48 5.71 24.02
N GLU A 252 9.33 6.57 24.59
CA GLU A 252 10.05 7.62 23.85
C GLU A 252 11.03 7.06 22.83
N SER A 253 11.67 5.93 23.14
CA SER A 253 12.57 5.24 22.21
C SER A 253 11.78 4.62 21.05
N ILE A 254 10.69 3.92 21.35
CA ILE A 254 9.83 3.29 20.35
C ILE A 254 9.22 4.33 19.40
N MET A 255 8.72 5.46 19.93
CA MET A 255 8.12 6.52 19.11
C MET A 255 9.07 7.12 18.07
N ARG A 256 10.39 7.06 18.26
CA ARG A 256 11.38 7.50 17.24
C ARG A 256 11.35 6.66 15.98
N ARG A 257 10.82 5.44 16.06
CA ARG A 257 10.63 4.52 14.92
C ARG A 257 9.33 4.80 14.16
N PHE A 258 8.47 5.67 14.67
CA PHE A 258 7.19 5.99 14.07
C PHE A 258 7.30 7.11 13.04
N LYS A 259 6.59 6.94 11.93
CA LYS A 259 6.51 7.88 10.83
C LYS A 259 5.07 8.15 10.44
N THR A 260 4.82 9.27 9.76
CA THR A 260 3.56 9.41 9.05
C THR A 260 3.69 8.89 7.62
N GLY A 261 2.64 8.28 7.11
CA GLY A 261 2.55 7.98 5.68
C GLY A 261 2.64 9.27 4.85
N ALA A 262 3.07 9.13 3.61
CA ALA A 262 3.22 10.25 2.68
C ALA A 262 1.86 10.84 2.27
N MET A 263 1.52 12.00 2.80
CA MET A 263 0.30 12.75 2.50
C MET A 263 0.67 14.15 2.01
N SER A 264 0.47 14.42 0.71
CA SER A 264 0.99 15.63 0.08
C SER A 264 0.23 16.89 0.49
N TYR A 265 0.95 18.01 0.59
CA TYR A 265 0.36 19.34 0.66
C TYR A 265 -0.46 19.61 -0.61
N GLY A 266 -1.73 19.87 -0.43
CA GLY A 266 -2.72 19.96 -1.51
C GLY A 266 -3.68 18.77 -1.54
N SER A 267 -3.26 17.55 -1.22
CA SER A 267 -4.20 16.44 -0.98
C SER A 267 -4.90 16.57 0.37
N ILE A 268 -4.18 17.00 1.40
CA ILE A 268 -4.70 17.41 2.70
C ILE A 268 -4.52 18.91 2.89
N SER A 269 -5.23 19.49 3.86
CA SER A 269 -5.13 20.90 4.20
C SER A 269 -3.76 21.26 4.80
N GLN A 270 -3.42 22.54 4.77
CA GLN A 270 -2.19 23.03 5.38
C GLN A 270 -2.18 22.76 6.88
N GLU A 271 -3.31 22.99 7.55
CA GLU A 271 -3.49 22.83 9.00
C GLU A 271 -3.24 21.36 9.39
N ALA A 272 -3.79 20.40 8.66
CA ALA A 272 -3.56 18.98 8.93
C ALA A 272 -2.11 18.58 8.68
N HIS A 273 -1.51 19.08 7.61
CA HIS A 273 -0.13 18.78 7.24
C HIS A 273 0.87 19.34 8.25
N GLU A 274 0.68 20.58 8.71
CA GLU A 274 1.50 21.21 9.74
C GLU A 274 1.31 20.57 11.13
N CYS A 275 0.07 20.22 11.48
CA CYS A 275 -0.27 19.53 12.72
C CYS A 275 0.52 18.23 12.90
N MET A 276 0.58 17.40 11.84
CA MET A 276 1.36 16.17 11.85
C MET A 276 2.87 16.43 11.97
N ALA A 277 3.39 17.42 11.25
CA ALA A 277 4.81 17.75 11.33
C ALA A 277 5.21 18.17 12.75
N ILE A 278 4.43 19.05 13.38
CA ILE A 278 4.66 19.50 14.77
C ILE A 278 4.60 18.32 15.73
N ALA A 279 3.59 17.46 15.60
CA ALA A 279 3.44 16.29 16.47
C ALA A 279 4.66 15.36 16.40
N MET A 280 5.03 14.97 15.18
CA MET A 280 6.13 14.03 14.99
C MET A 280 7.49 14.62 15.40
N ASN A 281 7.74 15.90 15.11
CA ASN A 281 8.98 16.55 15.55
C ASN A 281 9.10 16.60 17.07
N ARG A 282 7.99 16.81 17.81
CA ARG A 282 7.97 16.83 19.29
C ARG A 282 8.31 15.48 19.91
N ILE A 283 7.91 14.38 19.29
CA ILE A 283 8.17 13.02 19.82
C ILE A 283 9.45 12.38 19.27
N GLY A 284 10.18 13.09 18.40
CA GLY A 284 11.37 12.54 17.72
C GLY A 284 11.09 11.56 16.59
N GLY A 285 9.81 11.38 16.22
CA GLY A 285 9.39 10.65 15.02
C GLY A 285 9.59 11.45 13.73
N LYS A 286 9.06 10.99 12.62
CA LYS A 286 9.26 11.63 11.32
C LYS A 286 7.94 11.79 10.56
N SER A 287 7.55 13.03 10.24
CA SER A 287 6.46 13.29 9.30
C SER A 287 6.96 13.29 7.86
N ASN A 288 6.13 12.82 6.93
CA ASN A 288 6.42 12.79 5.50
C ASN A 288 5.67 13.89 4.76
N SER A 289 6.38 14.71 4.00
CA SER A 289 5.80 15.81 3.22
C SER A 289 4.86 15.33 2.10
N GLY A 290 4.99 14.09 1.66
CA GLY A 290 4.37 13.60 0.43
C GLY A 290 4.96 14.27 -0.83
N GLU A 291 4.45 13.89 -1.99
CA GLU A 291 4.85 14.46 -3.28
C GLU A 291 4.18 15.81 -3.53
N GLY A 292 4.80 16.89 -3.32
CA GLY A 292 4.15 18.19 -3.58
C GLY A 292 4.95 19.37 -3.09
N GLY A 293 6.12 19.08 -2.59
CA GLY A 293 6.97 20.11 -1.98
C GLY A 293 6.47 20.53 -0.60
N GLU A 294 7.10 21.55 -0.08
CA GLU A 294 6.76 22.15 1.21
C GLU A 294 7.03 23.65 1.14
N ASP A 295 6.16 24.46 1.74
CA ASP A 295 6.32 25.91 1.75
C ASP A 295 7.62 26.30 2.47
N LEU A 296 8.33 27.28 1.90
CA LEU A 296 9.60 27.77 2.46
C LEU A 296 9.47 28.33 3.87
N GLU A 297 8.31 28.92 4.20
CA GLU A 297 8.02 29.45 5.54
C GLU A 297 7.99 28.34 6.59
N ARG A 298 7.58 27.12 6.20
CA ARG A 298 7.64 25.96 7.08
C ARG A 298 9.07 25.49 7.31
N ILE A 299 9.88 25.49 6.27
CA ILE A 299 11.28 25.05 6.33
C ILE A 299 12.10 25.93 7.31
N VAL A 300 11.82 27.23 7.38
CA VAL A 300 12.52 28.13 8.32
C VAL A 300 12.15 27.90 9.77
N THR A 301 11.08 27.17 10.06
CA THR A 301 10.72 26.81 11.45
C THR A 301 11.51 25.61 11.99
N ALA A 302 12.32 24.95 11.16
CA ALA A 302 13.08 23.77 11.53
C ALA A 302 13.92 23.99 12.80
N GLY A 303 13.73 23.11 13.81
CA GLY A 303 14.41 23.21 15.10
C GLY A 303 13.85 24.26 16.06
N SER A 304 12.78 24.97 15.71
CA SER A 304 12.09 25.88 16.62
C SER A 304 11.13 25.14 17.56
N ALA A 305 10.58 25.84 18.57
CA ALA A 305 9.58 25.27 19.47
C ALA A 305 8.29 24.82 18.75
N VAL A 306 7.98 25.42 17.59
CA VAL A 306 6.87 25.04 16.71
C VAL A 306 7.45 24.67 15.34
N ASP A 307 8.14 23.52 15.30
CA ASP A 307 8.77 23.01 14.08
C ASP A 307 7.73 22.38 13.16
N LYS A 308 7.40 23.09 12.08
CA LYS A 308 6.45 22.67 11.04
C LYS A 308 7.12 21.96 9.87
N CYS A 309 8.45 21.84 9.87
CA CYS A 309 9.21 21.22 8.79
C CYS A 309 9.05 19.71 8.83
N SER A 310 8.57 19.11 7.75
CA SER A 310 8.49 17.64 7.64
C SER A 310 9.89 17.05 7.59
N ALA A 311 10.15 16.04 8.41
CA ALA A 311 11.47 15.40 8.48
C ALA A 311 11.79 14.59 7.22
N ILE A 312 10.78 13.96 6.60
CA ILE A 312 10.91 13.20 5.36
C ILE A 312 10.43 14.04 4.18
N LYS A 313 11.28 14.20 3.18
CA LYS A 313 10.98 14.89 1.92
C LYS A 313 10.82 13.88 0.81
N GLN A 314 9.59 13.74 0.27
CA GLN A 314 9.33 12.78 -0.78
C GLN A 314 9.64 13.37 -2.17
N VAL A 315 10.26 12.54 -3.02
CA VAL A 315 10.56 12.81 -4.42
C VAL A 315 9.84 11.77 -5.27
N ALA A 316 8.84 12.20 -6.03
CA ALA A 316 8.10 11.36 -6.99
C ALA A 316 8.52 11.70 -8.42
N SER A 317 8.04 10.92 -9.40
CA SER A 317 8.38 11.11 -10.83
C SER A 317 8.08 12.52 -11.34
N GLY A 318 6.99 13.15 -10.90
CA GLY A 318 6.62 14.52 -11.28
C GLY A 318 7.50 15.62 -10.69
N ARG A 319 8.29 15.32 -9.65
CA ARG A 319 9.20 16.25 -8.97
C ARG A 319 8.59 17.60 -8.54
N PHE A 320 7.28 17.62 -8.30
CA PHE A 320 6.57 18.84 -7.90
C PHE A 320 7.10 19.42 -6.59
N GLY A 321 7.54 20.67 -6.62
CA GLY A 321 8.06 21.38 -5.46
C GLY A 321 9.44 20.92 -4.99
N VAL A 322 10.14 20.07 -5.73
CA VAL A 322 11.50 19.62 -5.40
C VAL A 322 12.50 20.71 -5.78
N THR A 323 13.08 21.32 -4.75
CA THR A 323 14.13 22.35 -4.87
C THR A 323 15.33 21.96 -4.03
N SER A 324 16.50 22.57 -4.26
CA SER A 324 17.68 22.36 -3.42
C SER A 324 17.42 22.66 -1.94
N LYS A 325 16.66 23.72 -1.65
CA LYS A 325 16.28 24.06 -0.26
C LYS A 325 15.37 23.01 0.36
N TYR A 326 14.43 22.45 -0.40
CA TYR A 326 13.60 21.34 0.02
C TYR A 326 14.45 20.12 0.37
N LEU A 327 15.37 19.71 -0.51
CA LEU A 327 16.23 18.56 -0.30
C LEU A 327 17.19 18.74 0.87
N THR A 328 17.83 19.92 1.00
CA THR A 328 18.80 20.19 2.07
C THR A 328 18.16 20.31 3.45
N SER A 329 16.85 20.56 3.54
CA SER A 329 16.11 20.59 4.81
C SER A 329 15.68 19.21 5.30
N ALA A 330 15.87 18.16 4.51
CA ALA A 330 15.43 16.81 4.84
C ALA A 330 16.33 16.14 5.88
N LYS A 331 15.74 15.41 6.84
CA LYS A 331 16.40 14.37 7.63
C LYS A 331 16.42 13.03 6.89
N GLU A 332 15.42 12.81 6.05
CA GLU A 332 15.28 11.65 5.17
C GLU A 332 14.67 12.10 3.84
N ILE A 333 15.23 11.63 2.73
CA ILE A 333 14.69 11.85 1.38
C ILE A 333 14.11 10.53 0.89
N GLN A 334 12.83 10.52 0.52
CA GLN A 334 12.14 9.32 0.10
C GLN A 334 11.85 9.35 -1.40
N ILE A 335 12.42 8.42 -2.14
CA ILE A 335 12.11 8.17 -3.55
C ILE A 335 10.82 7.36 -3.61
N LYS A 336 9.78 7.89 -4.25
CA LYS A 336 8.50 7.20 -4.42
C LYS A 336 8.48 6.45 -5.74
N MET A 337 8.69 5.13 -5.71
CA MET A 337 8.56 4.29 -6.90
C MET A 337 7.10 3.95 -7.19
N ALA A 338 6.31 3.65 -6.16
CA ALA A 338 4.89 3.31 -6.28
C ALA A 338 4.10 3.61 -4.99
N GLN A 339 2.80 3.33 -5.00
CA GLN A 339 1.89 3.40 -3.85
C GLN A 339 1.16 2.07 -3.68
N GLY A 340 1.05 1.56 -2.46
CA GLY A 340 0.44 0.28 -2.16
C GLY A 340 -1.00 0.14 -2.65
N ALA A 341 -1.84 1.17 -2.46
CA ALA A 341 -3.25 1.13 -2.85
C ALA A 341 -3.52 1.23 -4.36
N LYS A 342 -2.54 1.65 -5.15
CA LYS A 342 -2.67 1.77 -6.61
C LYS A 342 -1.31 1.61 -7.32
N PRO A 343 -0.69 0.44 -7.24
CA PRO A 343 0.54 0.18 -7.97
C PRO A 343 0.38 0.49 -9.46
N GLY A 344 1.39 1.12 -10.06
CA GLY A 344 1.41 1.43 -11.49
C GLY A 344 0.52 2.61 -11.96
N GLU A 345 -0.18 3.32 -11.06
CA GLU A 345 -1.00 4.49 -11.48
C GLU A 345 -0.32 5.85 -11.31
N GLY A 346 0.66 5.94 -10.41
CA GLY A 346 1.29 7.20 -10.05
C GLY A 346 0.45 8.12 -9.18
N GLY A 347 0.95 9.34 -8.95
CA GLY A 347 0.29 10.37 -8.15
C GLY A 347 -0.66 11.23 -8.99
N HIS A 348 -1.75 11.69 -8.37
CA HIS A 348 -2.71 12.57 -9.01
C HIS A 348 -3.26 13.60 -8.01
N LEU A 349 -3.25 14.89 -8.38
CA LEU A 349 -3.96 15.95 -7.67
C LEU A 349 -5.00 16.57 -8.62
N PRO A 350 -6.31 16.47 -8.31
CA PRO A 350 -7.36 17.03 -9.14
C PRO A 350 -7.25 18.54 -9.33
N ALA A 351 -7.58 19.05 -10.50
CA ALA A 351 -7.50 20.48 -10.86
C ALA A 351 -8.16 21.40 -9.83
N LYS A 352 -9.34 21.01 -9.30
CA LYS A 352 -10.09 21.76 -8.29
C LYS A 352 -9.39 21.92 -6.94
N LYS A 353 -8.34 21.12 -6.65
CA LYS A 353 -7.49 21.24 -5.45
C LYS A 353 -6.21 22.03 -5.71
N VAL A 354 -5.91 22.39 -6.94
CA VAL A 354 -4.71 23.16 -7.31
C VAL A 354 -5.00 24.67 -7.20
N TYR A 355 -5.17 25.13 -5.97
CA TYR A 355 -5.31 26.56 -5.63
C TYR A 355 -4.00 27.31 -5.84
N PRO A 356 -4.02 28.66 -5.90
CA PRO A 356 -2.80 29.46 -6.15
C PRO A 356 -1.63 29.15 -5.21
N TRP A 357 -1.90 28.93 -3.91
CA TRP A 357 -0.86 28.58 -2.93
C TRP A 357 -0.29 27.18 -3.12
N ILE A 358 -1.12 26.21 -3.58
CA ILE A 358 -0.65 24.87 -3.93
C ILE A 358 0.21 24.92 -5.19
N ALA A 359 -0.25 25.64 -6.23
CA ALA A 359 0.48 25.81 -7.46
C ALA A 359 1.84 26.49 -7.23
N LYS A 360 1.90 27.51 -6.37
CA LYS A 360 3.16 28.17 -5.97
C LYS A 360 4.14 27.16 -5.37
N THR A 361 3.72 26.37 -4.40
CA THR A 361 4.58 25.38 -3.74
C THR A 361 5.03 24.26 -4.67
N ARG A 362 4.16 23.83 -5.58
CA ARG A 362 4.44 22.77 -6.56
C ARG A 362 5.13 23.24 -7.83
N HIS A 363 5.37 24.54 -8.01
CA HIS A 363 5.88 25.15 -9.23
C HIS A 363 5.03 24.78 -10.45
N SER A 364 3.71 24.98 -10.35
CA SER A 364 2.73 24.59 -11.35
C SER A 364 1.69 25.69 -11.60
N THR A 365 0.69 25.43 -12.44
CA THR A 365 -0.37 26.38 -12.80
C THR A 365 -1.64 26.10 -11.97
N PRO A 366 -2.26 27.14 -11.35
CA PRO A 366 -3.52 26.98 -10.65
C PRO A 366 -4.63 26.41 -11.54
N GLY A 367 -5.47 25.55 -10.99
CA GLY A 367 -6.63 24.99 -11.71
C GLY A 367 -6.30 23.93 -12.76
N VAL A 368 -5.05 23.52 -12.88
CA VAL A 368 -4.62 22.44 -13.78
C VAL A 368 -4.32 21.20 -12.94
N ALA A 369 -4.89 20.03 -13.34
CA ALA A 369 -4.62 18.76 -12.67
C ALA A 369 -3.13 18.39 -12.78
N LEU A 370 -2.58 17.85 -11.69
CA LEU A 370 -1.18 17.44 -11.63
C LEU A 370 -1.10 15.93 -11.59
N ILE A 371 -0.31 15.37 -12.49
CA ILE A 371 -0.07 13.93 -12.61
C ILE A 371 1.42 13.66 -12.41
N SER A 372 1.73 12.76 -11.51
CA SER A 372 3.06 12.21 -11.32
C SER A 372 3.04 10.80 -11.94
N PRO A 373 3.55 10.61 -13.16
CA PRO A 373 3.41 9.33 -13.85
C PRO A 373 4.07 8.19 -13.09
N PRO A 374 3.57 6.96 -13.23
CA PRO A 374 4.30 5.75 -12.86
C PRO A 374 5.18 5.33 -14.04
N PRO A 375 6.28 4.73 -13.87
CA PRO A 375 7.37 4.94 -12.94
C PRO A 375 8.07 6.30 -13.17
N HIS A 376 9.20 6.54 -12.51
CA HIS A 376 10.06 7.67 -12.87
C HIS A 376 10.54 7.54 -14.32
N HIS A 377 10.45 8.61 -15.11
CA HIS A 377 10.85 8.61 -16.53
C HIS A 377 12.33 8.34 -16.77
N ASP A 378 13.16 8.56 -15.77
CA ASP A 378 14.61 8.44 -15.78
C ASP A 378 15.10 7.17 -15.05
N ILE A 379 14.20 6.29 -14.62
CA ILE A 379 14.54 5.06 -13.90
C ILE A 379 13.93 3.87 -14.64
N TYR A 380 14.77 3.10 -15.30
CA TYR A 380 14.42 1.88 -16.04
C TYR A 380 15.12 0.64 -15.49
N SER A 381 16.07 0.83 -14.57
CA SER A 381 16.83 -0.25 -13.95
C SER A 381 17.22 0.11 -12.52
N ILE A 382 17.77 -0.86 -11.77
CA ILE A 382 18.37 -0.64 -10.44
C ILE A 382 19.55 0.32 -10.52
N GLU A 383 20.31 0.31 -11.62
CA GLU A 383 21.44 1.19 -11.86
C GLU A 383 21.02 2.66 -11.99
N ASP A 384 19.92 2.91 -12.68
CA ASP A 384 19.34 4.26 -12.77
C ASP A 384 18.86 4.74 -11.40
N LEU A 385 18.24 3.86 -10.63
CA LEU A 385 17.83 4.15 -9.26
C LEU A 385 19.04 4.42 -8.37
N ALA A 386 20.12 3.64 -8.51
CA ALA A 386 21.37 3.86 -7.78
C ALA A 386 21.96 5.24 -8.08
N GLN A 387 21.87 5.70 -9.32
CA GLN A 387 22.29 7.06 -9.69
C GLN A 387 21.43 8.11 -8.96
N LEU A 388 20.10 7.99 -8.99
CA LEU A 388 19.24 8.92 -8.27
C LEU A 388 19.49 8.92 -6.75
N ILE A 389 19.72 7.75 -6.15
CA ILE A 389 20.10 7.62 -4.73
C ILE A 389 21.39 8.39 -4.45
N TYR A 390 22.40 8.22 -5.31
CA TYR A 390 23.68 8.91 -5.20
C TYR A 390 23.52 10.43 -5.33
N ASP A 391 22.75 10.90 -6.31
CA ASP A 391 22.52 12.32 -6.58
C ASP A 391 21.81 13.00 -5.40
N LEU A 392 20.77 12.35 -4.85
CA LEU A 392 20.06 12.85 -3.68
C LEU A 392 20.94 12.82 -2.42
N LYS A 393 21.78 11.81 -2.27
CA LYS A 393 22.75 11.74 -1.17
C LYS A 393 23.80 12.84 -1.27
N ASN A 394 24.21 13.20 -2.48
CA ASN A 394 25.11 14.32 -2.74
C ASN A 394 24.44 15.67 -2.43
N ALA A 395 23.16 15.82 -2.83
CA ALA A 395 22.38 17.03 -2.52
C ALA A 395 22.22 17.24 -1.00
N ASN A 396 22.11 16.15 -0.22
CA ASN A 396 22.05 16.22 1.25
C ASN A 396 22.79 15.03 1.87
N LYS A 397 24.08 15.23 2.18
CA LYS A 397 24.96 14.20 2.76
C LYS A 397 24.50 13.64 4.10
N LYS A 398 23.72 14.42 4.87
CA LYS A 398 23.24 14.03 6.20
C LYS A 398 21.94 13.24 6.15
N ALA A 399 21.12 13.42 5.11
CA ALA A 399 19.84 12.72 4.99
C ALA A 399 20.05 11.23 4.71
N ARG A 400 19.20 10.38 5.30
CA ARG A 400 19.03 9.00 4.86
C ARG A 400 18.29 9.01 3.52
N ILE A 401 18.60 8.10 2.62
CA ILE A 401 17.82 7.91 1.39
C ILE A 401 16.89 6.71 1.59
N SER A 402 15.60 6.96 1.46
CA SER A 402 14.54 5.96 1.54
C SER A 402 14.00 5.65 0.16
N VAL A 403 13.67 4.40 -0.12
CA VAL A 403 12.97 3.99 -1.34
C VAL A 403 11.65 3.34 -0.96
N LYS A 404 10.55 3.90 -1.46
CA LYS A 404 9.20 3.34 -1.25
C LYS A 404 8.86 2.37 -2.35
N LEU A 405 8.72 1.10 -1.97
CA LEU A 405 8.25 -0.04 -2.77
C LEU A 405 6.83 -0.44 -2.33
N VAL A 406 6.24 -1.38 -3.03
CA VAL A 406 4.92 -1.93 -2.69
C VAL A 406 5.03 -3.43 -2.42
N SER A 407 4.10 -3.94 -1.61
CA SER A 407 3.97 -5.37 -1.37
C SER A 407 3.43 -6.05 -2.63
N GLU A 408 4.33 -6.68 -3.36
CA GLU A 408 4.02 -7.49 -4.55
C GLU A 408 4.99 -8.67 -4.63
N ALA A 409 4.65 -9.69 -5.40
CA ALA A 409 5.52 -10.84 -5.59
C ALA A 409 6.84 -10.43 -6.26
N GLY A 410 7.98 -10.85 -5.70
CA GLY A 410 9.31 -10.50 -6.20
C GLY A 410 9.88 -9.20 -5.60
N VAL A 411 9.14 -8.50 -4.72
CA VAL A 411 9.62 -7.27 -4.08
C VAL A 411 10.91 -7.48 -3.28
N GLY A 412 11.13 -8.67 -2.74
CA GLY A 412 12.38 -9.02 -2.07
C GLY A 412 13.60 -8.90 -2.98
N THR A 413 13.50 -9.35 -4.23
CA THR A 413 14.58 -9.20 -5.22
C THR A 413 14.84 -7.73 -5.56
N ILE A 414 13.78 -6.93 -5.73
CA ILE A 414 13.87 -5.49 -5.95
C ILE A 414 14.55 -4.84 -4.74
N ALA A 415 14.13 -5.18 -3.53
CA ALA A 415 14.70 -4.66 -2.29
C ALA A 415 16.20 -4.98 -2.13
N ALA A 416 16.61 -6.19 -2.53
CA ALA A 416 18.04 -6.55 -2.54
C ALA A 416 18.86 -5.67 -3.50
N GLY A 417 18.32 -5.38 -4.68
CA GLY A 417 18.90 -4.42 -5.62
C GLY A 417 18.99 -3.01 -5.04
N VAL A 418 17.92 -2.53 -4.42
CA VAL A 418 17.82 -1.21 -3.79
C VAL A 418 18.81 -1.07 -2.62
N ALA A 419 18.97 -2.12 -1.80
CA ALA A 419 19.96 -2.14 -0.72
C ALA A 419 21.40 -2.08 -1.26
N LYS A 420 21.70 -2.83 -2.34
CA LYS A 420 22.99 -2.75 -3.05
C LYS A 420 23.24 -1.38 -3.66
N ALA A 421 22.21 -0.68 -4.09
CA ALA A 421 22.27 0.69 -4.62
C ALA A 421 22.52 1.76 -3.54
N GLY A 422 22.55 1.39 -2.25
CA GLY A 422 22.91 2.27 -1.14
C GLY A 422 21.72 2.96 -0.46
N ALA A 423 20.49 2.51 -0.67
CA ALA A 423 19.37 3.00 0.12
C ALA A 423 19.59 2.69 1.61
N GLY A 424 19.30 3.67 2.47
CA GLY A 424 19.36 3.50 3.93
C GLY A 424 18.06 3.00 4.53
N VAL A 425 16.93 3.17 3.82
CA VAL A 425 15.60 2.71 4.24
C VAL A 425 14.86 2.14 3.03
N ILE A 426 14.19 1.01 3.22
CA ILE A 426 13.25 0.45 2.25
C ILE A 426 11.87 0.38 2.91
N LEU A 427 10.90 1.10 2.34
CA LEU A 427 9.52 1.05 2.77
C LEU A 427 8.75 0.05 1.93
N ILE A 428 8.12 -0.93 2.57
CA ILE A 428 7.17 -1.87 1.97
C ILE A 428 5.76 -1.40 2.29
N SER A 429 5.04 -0.95 1.27
CA SER A 429 3.68 -0.40 1.40
C SER A 429 2.63 -1.43 1.02
N GLY A 430 1.69 -1.71 1.92
CA GLY A 430 0.57 -2.62 1.65
C GLY A 430 -0.58 -1.94 0.90
N TYR A 431 -1.60 -2.72 0.47
CA TYR A 431 -2.76 -2.27 -0.30
C TYR A 431 -3.55 -1.11 0.34
N ASP A 432 -3.47 -0.95 1.65
CA ASP A 432 -4.05 0.17 2.40
C ASP A 432 -3.09 1.37 2.53
N GLY A 433 -1.85 1.26 2.06
CA GLY A 433 -0.83 2.32 2.04
C GLY A 433 -1.11 3.31 0.93
N GLY A 434 -1.92 4.37 1.26
CA GLY A 434 -2.53 4.92 0.24
C GLY A 434 -2.81 6.30 -0.15
N THR A 435 -3.99 6.45 -0.66
CA THR A 435 -4.46 7.65 -1.32
C THR A 435 -5.98 7.73 -1.17
N GLY A 436 -6.50 8.96 -0.97
CA GLY A 436 -7.94 9.21 -1.03
C GLY A 436 -8.49 9.35 -2.44
N ALA A 437 -7.71 9.03 -3.49
CA ALA A 437 -8.07 9.29 -4.89
C ALA A 437 -7.83 8.07 -5.80
N ALA A 438 -7.74 6.86 -5.26
CA ALA A 438 -7.67 5.64 -6.07
C ALA A 438 -9.05 5.30 -6.67
N PRO A 439 -9.10 4.78 -7.91
CA PRO A 439 -10.31 4.17 -8.45
C PRO A 439 -10.76 2.97 -7.61
N GLY A 440 -12.07 2.69 -7.56
CA GLY A 440 -12.62 1.56 -6.82
C GLY A 440 -11.99 0.22 -7.22
N SER A 441 -11.83 -0.01 -8.53
CA SER A 441 -11.18 -1.22 -9.06
C SER A 441 -9.73 -1.41 -8.55
N SER A 442 -8.98 -0.32 -8.33
CA SER A 442 -7.62 -0.41 -7.79
C SER A 442 -7.63 -0.71 -6.29
N ILE A 443 -8.55 -0.10 -5.53
CA ILE A 443 -8.66 -0.34 -4.09
C ILE A 443 -8.95 -1.83 -3.81
N HIS A 444 -9.80 -2.45 -4.64
CA HIS A 444 -10.21 -3.83 -4.42
C HIS A 444 -9.24 -4.87 -4.99
N ASN A 445 -8.54 -4.54 -6.08
CA ASN A 445 -7.87 -5.58 -6.86
C ASN A 445 -6.37 -5.32 -7.14
N ALA A 446 -5.79 -4.16 -6.77
CA ALA A 446 -4.46 -3.83 -7.26
C ALA A 446 -3.33 -3.98 -6.25
N GLY A 447 -3.57 -3.86 -4.97
CA GLY A 447 -2.53 -3.96 -3.93
C GLY A 447 -2.58 -5.27 -3.16
N LEU A 448 -1.50 -5.61 -2.50
CA LEU A 448 -1.38 -6.81 -1.65
C LEU A 448 -1.16 -6.42 -0.18
N PRO A 449 -1.50 -7.31 0.78
CA PRO A 449 -1.19 -7.10 2.19
C PRO A 449 0.31 -6.90 2.42
N TRP A 450 0.66 -5.95 3.30
CA TRP A 450 2.07 -5.66 3.61
C TRP A 450 2.80 -6.85 4.23
N GLU A 451 2.08 -7.74 4.88
CA GLU A 451 2.61 -8.95 5.52
C GLU A 451 3.38 -9.82 4.52
N LEU A 452 2.88 -9.93 3.28
CA LEU A 452 3.50 -10.72 2.22
C LEU A 452 4.83 -10.13 1.76
N GLY A 453 4.81 -8.88 1.37
CA GLY A 453 6.00 -8.20 0.84
C GLY A 453 7.07 -7.96 1.90
N LEU A 454 6.64 -7.72 3.16
CA LEU A 454 7.55 -7.51 4.28
C LEU A 454 8.33 -8.79 4.61
N ALA A 455 7.64 -9.92 4.78
CA ALA A 455 8.27 -11.21 5.06
C ALA A 455 9.24 -11.62 3.93
N GLU A 456 8.82 -11.49 2.68
CA GLU A 456 9.67 -11.76 1.51
C GLU A 456 10.91 -10.86 1.49
N THR A 457 10.75 -9.56 1.71
CA THR A 457 11.85 -8.60 1.72
C THR A 457 12.86 -8.93 2.82
N HIS A 458 12.38 -9.15 4.03
CA HIS A 458 13.23 -9.46 5.18
C HIS A 458 14.07 -10.72 4.92
N GLN A 459 13.45 -11.81 4.51
CA GLN A 459 14.16 -13.07 4.24
C GLN A 459 15.14 -12.96 3.07
N THR A 460 14.73 -12.29 1.97
CA THR A 460 15.61 -12.11 0.81
C THR A 460 16.85 -11.27 1.14
N LEU A 461 16.70 -10.22 1.96
CA LEU A 461 17.83 -9.42 2.41
C LEU A 461 18.80 -10.22 3.31
N ILE A 462 18.27 -11.10 4.17
CA ILE A 462 19.10 -12.00 4.97
C ILE A 462 19.89 -12.95 4.08
N GLN A 463 19.22 -13.64 3.16
CA GLN A 463 19.85 -14.59 2.23
C GLN A 463 20.98 -13.97 1.40
N ASN A 464 20.90 -12.66 1.12
CA ASN A 464 21.90 -11.92 0.35
C ASN A 464 22.92 -11.16 1.22
N ASN A 465 22.93 -11.33 2.55
CA ASN A 465 23.79 -10.60 3.49
C ASN A 465 23.65 -9.06 3.37
N LEU A 466 22.41 -8.60 3.15
CA LEU A 466 22.09 -7.18 2.98
C LEU A 466 21.23 -6.63 4.11
N ARG A 467 20.67 -7.51 4.97
CA ARG A 467 19.68 -7.11 5.98
C ARG A 467 20.21 -6.04 6.94
N SER A 468 21.45 -6.17 7.38
CA SER A 468 22.08 -5.24 8.31
C SER A 468 22.43 -3.87 7.70
N LYS A 469 22.39 -3.74 6.37
CA LYS A 469 22.76 -2.51 5.67
C LYS A 469 21.64 -1.51 5.52
N VAL A 470 20.39 -1.92 5.76
CA VAL A 470 19.19 -1.14 5.46
C VAL A 470 18.14 -1.34 6.51
N VAL A 471 17.45 -0.26 6.88
CA VAL A 471 16.25 -0.28 7.72
C VAL A 471 15.06 -0.68 6.86
N ILE A 472 14.21 -1.57 7.34
CA ILE A 472 12.93 -1.89 6.70
C ILE A 472 11.81 -1.13 7.41
N GLU A 473 11.01 -0.42 6.65
CA GLU A 473 9.80 0.27 7.09
C GLU A 473 8.57 -0.42 6.48
N ALA A 474 7.48 -0.49 7.23
CA ALA A 474 6.19 -0.98 6.72
C ALA A 474 5.09 0.07 6.93
N ASP A 475 4.19 0.19 5.94
CA ASP A 475 2.93 0.95 6.06
C ASP A 475 1.75 0.18 5.46
N GLY A 476 0.53 0.54 5.83
CA GLY A 476 -0.68 -0.06 5.31
C GLY A 476 -1.71 -0.34 6.41
N LYS A 477 -2.22 0.72 7.01
CA LYS A 477 -3.30 0.71 7.99
C LYS A 477 -2.97 -0.14 9.24
N MET A 478 -1.85 0.16 9.88
CA MET A 478 -1.59 -0.34 11.24
C MET A 478 -2.47 0.42 12.22
N MET A 479 -3.28 -0.28 13.00
CA MET A 479 -4.33 0.30 13.85
C MET A 479 -4.09 0.09 15.34
N SER A 480 -3.29 -0.90 15.73
CA SER A 480 -3.02 -1.26 17.12
C SER A 480 -1.53 -1.56 17.34
N GLY A 481 -1.10 -1.55 18.60
CA GLY A 481 0.24 -2.00 18.98
C GLY A 481 0.50 -3.45 18.58
N ARG A 482 -0.54 -4.28 18.53
CA ARG A 482 -0.48 -5.65 18.02
C ARG A 482 -0.03 -5.70 16.56
N ASP A 483 -0.57 -4.84 15.70
CA ASP A 483 -0.17 -4.76 14.29
C ASP A 483 1.32 -4.42 14.15
N VAL A 484 1.80 -3.48 14.99
CA VAL A 484 3.21 -3.05 14.99
C VAL A 484 4.13 -4.19 15.44
N VAL A 485 3.75 -4.96 16.47
CA VAL A 485 4.49 -6.14 16.94
C VAL A 485 4.59 -7.20 15.85
N ILE A 486 3.48 -7.49 15.15
CA ILE A 486 3.49 -8.44 14.03
C ILE A 486 4.40 -7.93 12.90
N ALA A 487 4.35 -6.63 12.58
CA ALA A 487 5.23 -6.04 11.58
C ALA A 487 6.71 -6.16 11.97
N ALA A 488 7.07 -5.95 13.25
CA ALA A 488 8.42 -6.16 13.75
C ALA A 488 8.85 -7.62 13.59
N MET A 489 8.01 -8.56 14.01
CA MET A 489 8.29 -9.99 13.89
C MET A 489 8.45 -10.46 12.45
N LEU A 490 7.82 -9.80 11.48
CA LEU A 490 7.99 -10.04 10.05
C LEU A 490 9.15 -9.25 9.43
N GLY A 491 9.86 -8.42 10.22
CA GLY A 491 11.12 -7.80 9.82
C GLY A 491 11.14 -6.27 9.75
N ALA A 492 10.05 -5.56 10.09
CA ALA A 492 10.05 -4.09 10.09
C ALA A 492 10.72 -3.51 11.33
N GLU A 493 11.42 -2.38 11.17
CA GLU A 493 12.09 -1.60 12.23
C GLU A 493 11.50 -0.20 12.39
N GLU A 494 10.86 0.33 11.36
CA GLU A 494 10.16 1.61 11.36
C GLU A 494 8.73 1.42 10.82
N TYR A 495 7.77 2.22 11.30
CA TYR A 495 6.35 2.00 11.08
C TYR A 495 5.63 3.26 10.65
N GLY A 496 4.90 3.16 9.52
CA GLY A 496 4.20 4.29 8.90
C GLY A 496 2.69 4.30 9.19
N PHE A 497 2.18 5.44 9.67
CA PHE A 497 0.77 5.66 9.99
C PHE A 497 0.20 6.81 9.15
N ALA A 498 -0.89 6.59 8.43
CA ALA A 498 -1.55 7.64 7.65
C ALA A 498 -3.00 7.88 8.10
N THR A 499 -3.85 6.87 8.02
CA THR A 499 -5.28 7.02 8.31
C THR A 499 -5.53 7.31 9.79
N ALA A 500 -4.86 6.63 10.71
CA ALA A 500 -5.04 6.83 12.14
C ALA A 500 -4.74 8.27 12.57
N PRO A 501 -3.60 8.90 12.24
CA PRO A 501 -3.38 10.33 12.50
C PRO A 501 -4.46 11.24 11.93
N LEU A 502 -4.98 10.95 10.72
CA LEU A 502 -6.09 11.74 10.16
C LEU A 502 -7.37 11.59 10.99
N VAL A 503 -7.69 10.37 11.45
CA VAL A 503 -8.85 10.10 12.31
C VAL A 503 -8.72 10.85 13.63
N THR A 504 -7.56 10.82 14.27
CA THR A 504 -7.33 11.57 15.52
C THR A 504 -7.51 13.08 15.34
N MET A 505 -7.23 13.61 14.14
CA MET A 505 -7.44 15.01 13.79
C MET A 505 -8.88 15.34 13.35
N GLY A 506 -9.81 14.38 13.42
CA GLY A 506 -11.23 14.57 13.16
C GLY A 506 -11.73 13.99 11.83
N CYS A 507 -10.94 13.21 11.09
CA CYS A 507 -11.44 12.52 9.88
C CYS A 507 -12.50 11.48 10.27
N VAL A 508 -13.63 11.51 9.57
CA VAL A 508 -14.78 10.59 9.78
C VAL A 508 -14.99 9.65 8.58
N MET A 509 -13.97 9.46 7.77
CA MET A 509 -13.96 8.53 6.63
C MET A 509 -15.08 8.71 5.61
N MET A 510 -15.52 9.95 5.36
CA MET A 510 -16.54 10.30 4.36
C MET A 510 -16.16 9.93 2.91
N ARG A 511 -14.90 9.60 2.67
CA ARG A 511 -14.37 9.19 1.34
C ARG A 511 -14.62 10.21 0.20
N VAL A 512 -14.65 11.50 0.54
CA VAL A 512 -14.78 12.63 -0.41
C VAL A 512 -13.46 13.39 -0.57
N CYS A 513 -12.34 12.77 -0.23
CA CYS A 513 -11.03 13.41 -0.19
C CYS A 513 -10.58 13.97 -1.54
N ASN A 514 -11.00 13.35 -2.66
CA ASN A 514 -10.68 13.80 -4.01
C ASN A 514 -11.61 14.92 -4.52
N LEU A 515 -12.71 15.21 -3.81
CA LEU A 515 -13.77 16.12 -4.28
C LEU A 515 -13.60 17.57 -3.82
N ASP A 516 -12.61 17.87 -2.96
CA ASP A 516 -12.40 19.16 -2.31
C ASP A 516 -13.57 19.60 -1.40
N THR A 517 -14.39 18.65 -0.95
CA THR A 517 -15.60 18.86 -0.16
C THR A 517 -15.54 18.21 1.23
N CYS A 518 -14.33 17.98 1.77
CA CYS A 518 -14.16 17.36 3.08
C CYS A 518 -14.82 18.20 4.17
N PRO A 519 -15.87 17.69 4.86
CA PRO A 519 -16.69 18.49 5.77
C PRO A 519 -15.96 18.86 7.07
N VAL A 520 -14.88 18.15 7.41
CA VAL A 520 -14.10 18.34 8.63
C VAL A 520 -12.77 19.10 8.40
N GLY A 521 -12.55 19.63 7.20
CA GLY A 521 -11.39 20.45 6.91
C GLY A 521 -10.04 19.70 6.75
N VAL A 522 -10.01 18.38 6.86
CA VAL A 522 -8.77 17.58 6.82
C VAL A 522 -8.21 17.46 5.39
N ALA A 523 -9.06 17.15 4.41
CA ALA A 523 -8.63 16.84 3.04
C ALA A 523 -9.27 17.76 1.99
N THR A 524 -9.18 19.08 2.23
CA THR A 524 -9.71 20.11 1.32
C THR A 524 -8.78 21.31 1.26
N GLN A 525 -8.85 22.05 0.16
CA GLN A 525 -8.21 23.36 -0.01
C GLN A 525 -9.21 24.51 0.08
N ASN A 526 -10.53 24.20 0.12
CA ASN A 526 -11.58 25.20 0.24
C ASN A 526 -11.44 25.99 1.54
N PRO A 527 -11.26 27.34 1.50
CA PRO A 527 -11.01 28.16 2.70
C PRO A 527 -12.09 28.06 3.78
N GLU A 528 -13.36 27.92 3.38
CA GLU A 528 -14.47 27.84 4.34
C GLU A 528 -14.51 26.46 5.03
N LEU A 529 -14.18 25.40 4.31
CA LEU A 529 -14.14 24.07 4.91
C LEU A 529 -12.87 23.88 5.77
N ARG A 530 -11.75 24.50 5.41
CA ARG A 530 -10.52 24.48 6.23
C ARG A 530 -10.73 25.07 7.61
N LYS A 531 -11.57 26.10 7.77
CA LYS A 531 -11.94 26.69 9.08
C LYS A 531 -12.56 25.67 10.06
N ARG A 532 -13.07 24.55 9.56
CA ARG A 532 -13.67 23.47 10.36
C ARG A 532 -12.66 22.48 10.90
N PHE A 533 -11.37 22.65 10.58
CA PHE A 533 -10.33 21.79 11.11
C PHE A 533 -10.12 22.01 12.60
N HIS A 534 -10.22 20.95 13.40
CA HIS A 534 -10.09 21.00 14.87
C HIS A 534 -8.93 20.13 15.38
N GLY A 535 -8.14 19.55 14.49
CA GLY A 535 -7.01 18.70 14.86
C GLY A 535 -5.95 19.48 15.65
N LYS A 536 -5.34 18.79 16.62
CA LYS A 536 -4.24 19.30 17.43
C LYS A 536 -3.06 18.33 17.39
N PRO A 537 -1.81 18.83 17.45
CA PRO A 537 -0.63 17.96 17.53
C PRO A 537 -0.70 16.95 18.68
N GLU A 538 -1.27 17.37 19.82
CA GLU A 538 -1.42 16.55 21.02
C GLU A 538 -2.23 15.28 20.76
N TYR A 539 -3.25 15.33 19.90
CA TYR A 539 -4.07 14.17 19.56
C TYR A 539 -3.26 13.10 18.80
N VAL A 540 -2.41 13.54 17.88
CA VAL A 540 -1.49 12.66 17.15
C VAL A 540 -0.42 12.10 18.10
N ILE A 541 0.13 12.92 18.99
CA ILE A 541 1.11 12.51 20.02
C ILE A 541 0.51 11.44 20.93
N ASN A 542 -0.72 11.64 21.42
CA ASN A 542 -1.41 10.68 22.28
C ASN A 542 -1.57 9.33 21.56
N PHE A 543 -1.98 9.35 20.28
CA PHE A 543 -2.06 8.13 19.48
C PHE A 543 -0.72 7.39 19.41
N MET A 544 0.37 8.09 19.06
CA MET A 544 1.69 7.47 18.93
C MET A 544 2.17 6.92 20.28
N ARG A 545 1.93 7.65 21.37
CA ARG A 545 2.27 7.22 22.73
C ARG A 545 1.49 5.96 23.12
N PHE A 546 0.19 5.90 22.85
CA PHE A 546 -0.65 4.75 23.15
C PHE A 546 -0.24 3.52 22.33
N MET A 547 0.07 3.70 21.04
CA MET A 547 0.60 2.63 20.20
C MET A 547 1.92 2.06 20.75
N ALA A 548 2.85 2.92 21.15
CA ALA A 548 4.12 2.50 21.73
C ALA A 548 3.92 1.80 23.08
N GLN A 549 3.00 2.29 23.92
CA GLN A 549 2.67 1.66 25.20
C GLN A 549 2.04 0.28 25.01
N GLU A 550 1.11 0.13 24.07
CA GLU A 550 0.50 -1.18 23.80
C GLU A 550 1.53 -2.15 23.21
N MET A 551 2.44 -1.69 22.34
CA MET A 551 3.55 -2.50 21.85
C MET A 551 4.42 -3.02 22.98
N ARG A 552 4.76 -2.18 23.98
CA ARG A 552 5.50 -2.58 25.18
C ARG A 552 4.80 -3.67 25.98
N GLU A 553 3.47 -3.59 26.11
CA GLU A 553 2.67 -4.62 26.79
C GLU A 553 2.80 -6.00 26.13
N TYR A 554 2.81 -6.04 24.80
CA TYR A 554 3.05 -7.28 24.05
C TYR A 554 4.49 -7.74 24.22
N MET A 555 5.48 -6.85 24.10
CA MET A 555 6.90 -7.18 24.27
C MET A 555 7.19 -7.74 25.66
N ALA A 556 6.62 -7.13 26.71
CA ALA A 556 6.74 -7.63 28.08
C ALA A 556 6.26 -9.08 28.21
N LYS A 557 5.05 -9.37 27.67
CA LYS A 557 4.47 -10.75 27.70
C LYS A 557 5.27 -11.73 26.86
N LEU A 558 5.99 -11.27 25.84
CA LEU A 558 6.83 -12.08 24.97
C LEU A 558 8.23 -12.33 25.57
N GLY A 559 8.60 -11.61 26.65
CA GLY A 559 9.94 -11.68 27.23
C GLY A 559 11.00 -10.93 26.43
N ILE A 560 10.63 -9.91 25.65
CA ILE A 560 11.49 -9.14 24.73
C ILE A 560 11.78 -7.76 25.31
N HIS A 561 13.05 -7.39 25.38
CA HIS A 561 13.48 -6.12 25.97
C HIS A 561 13.46 -4.98 24.97
N THR A 562 13.90 -5.20 23.73
CA THR A 562 14.05 -4.15 22.72
C THR A 562 13.34 -4.49 21.40
N VAL A 563 12.99 -3.46 20.62
CA VAL A 563 12.42 -3.67 19.28
C VAL A 563 13.41 -4.40 18.37
N ASP A 564 14.71 -4.15 18.51
CA ASP A 564 15.72 -4.82 17.69
C ASP A 564 15.76 -6.34 17.96
N GLU A 565 15.56 -6.78 19.20
CA GLU A 565 15.39 -8.21 19.55
C GLU A 565 14.12 -8.82 18.97
N LEU A 566 13.06 -8.01 18.78
CA LEU A 566 11.78 -8.46 18.25
C LEU A 566 11.82 -8.65 16.72
N VAL A 567 12.71 -7.91 16.03
CA VAL A 567 12.76 -7.88 14.57
C VAL A 567 13.07 -9.26 14.00
N GLY A 568 12.18 -9.74 13.12
CA GLY A 568 12.34 -11.02 12.43
C GLY A 568 11.99 -12.26 13.25
N ARG A 569 11.50 -12.12 14.48
CA ARG A 569 11.12 -13.23 15.37
C ARG A 569 9.77 -13.85 14.99
N SER A 570 9.61 -14.25 13.72
CA SER A 570 8.38 -14.91 13.23
C SER A 570 8.17 -16.30 13.88
N ASP A 571 9.17 -16.88 14.54
CA ASP A 571 9.05 -18.07 15.36
C ASP A 571 8.13 -17.88 16.58
N LEU A 572 7.94 -16.62 17.02
CA LEU A 572 7.01 -16.25 18.09
C LEU A 572 5.59 -15.97 17.57
N LEU A 573 5.35 -16.09 16.25
CA LEU A 573 4.00 -16.04 15.66
C LEU A 573 3.45 -17.44 15.43
N VAL A 574 2.16 -17.60 15.64
CA VAL A 574 1.40 -18.81 15.30
C VAL A 574 0.16 -18.43 14.51
N GLN A 575 -0.27 -19.32 13.64
CA GLN A 575 -1.59 -19.21 13.04
C GLN A 575 -2.64 -19.70 14.03
N LYS A 576 -3.71 -18.92 14.22
CA LYS A 576 -4.85 -19.30 15.05
C LYS A 576 -5.50 -20.59 14.54
N GLN A 577 -6.00 -21.39 15.47
CA GLN A 577 -6.78 -22.58 15.15
C GLN A 577 -8.26 -22.20 15.08
N TYR A 578 -8.93 -22.61 14.03
CA TYR A 578 -10.35 -22.36 13.79
C TYR A 578 -11.12 -23.68 13.70
N PRO A 579 -12.43 -23.69 13.97
CA PRO A 579 -13.25 -24.89 13.83
C PRO A 579 -13.13 -25.48 12.44
N ALA A 580 -12.99 -26.80 12.34
CA ALA A 580 -12.86 -27.48 11.05
C ALA A 580 -14.06 -27.19 10.14
N GLY A 581 -13.78 -26.88 8.89
CA GLY A 581 -14.81 -26.60 7.87
C GLY A 581 -15.16 -25.10 7.73
N THR A 582 -14.61 -24.21 8.55
CA THR A 582 -14.70 -22.76 8.34
C THR A 582 -13.67 -22.30 7.29
N HIS A 583 -13.92 -21.17 6.65
CA HIS A 583 -12.95 -20.59 5.69
C HIS A 583 -11.62 -20.28 6.33
N GLU A 584 -11.63 -19.77 7.56
CA GLU A 584 -10.45 -19.39 8.34
C GLU A 584 -9.57 -20.61 8.62
N SER A 585 -10.19 -21.80 8.86
CA SER A 585 -9.45 -23.04 9.10
C SER A 585 -8.65 -23.54 7.90
N LYS A 586 -8.96 -23.05 6.70
CA LYS A 586 -8.31 -23.40 5.44
C LYS A 586 -7.14 -22.49 5.09
N ILE A 587 -7.06 -21.30 5.68
CA ILE A 587 -5.97 -20.35 5.42
C ILE A 587 -4.65 -20.98 5.85
N ASP A 588 -3.65 -20.92 4.96
CA ASP A 588 -2.28 -21.38 5.26
C ASP A 588 -1.28 -20.22 5.11
N MET A 589 -0.75 -19.79 6.25
CA MET A 589 0.25 -18.72 6.37
C MET A 589 1.68 -19.26 6.50
N SER A 590 1.89 -20.55 6.39
CA SER A 590 3.17 -21.20 6.65
C SER A 590 4.34 -20.59 5.86
N ARG A 591 4.12 -20.23 4.59
CA ARG A 591 5.15 -19.61 3.73
C ARG A 591 5.61 -18.24 4.22
N ILE A 592 4.72 -17.48 4.88
CA ILE A 592 5.03 -16.16 5.43
C ILE A 592 5.72 -16.29 6.78
N LEU A 593 5.27 -17.24 7.62
CA LEU A 593 5.77 -17.47 8.96
C LEU A 593 7.09 -18.23 8.98
N THR A 594 7.38 -19.04 7.95
CA THR A 594 8.62 -19.81 7.88
C THR A 594 9.80 -18.89 7.64
N ASN A 595 10.60 -18.67 8.68
CA ASN A 595 11.87 -17.98 8.63
C ASN A 595 12.95 -18.85 9.30
N PRO A 596 13.83 -19.50 8.54
CA PRO A 596 14.84 -20.40 9.12
C PRO A 596 15.86 -19.68 10.00
N TYR A 597 15.93 -18.36 9.93
CA TYR A 597 16.85 -17.53 10.70
C TYR A 597 16.24 -16.94 11.97
N ALA A 598 14.96 -17.15 12.24
CA ALA A 598 14.23 -16.54 13.36
C ALA A 598 14.57 -17.13 14.74
N LYS A 599 15.51 -18.10 14.81
CA LYS A 599 15.90 -18.76 16.07
C LYS A 599 16.84 -17.87 16.87
N GLU A 600 16.70 -17.93 18.20
CA GLU A 600 17.44 -17.13 19.18
C GLU A 600 18.98 -17.24 19.05
N ASP A 601 19.49 -18.44 18.72
CA ASP A 601 20.92 -18.71 18.51
C ASP A 601 21.45 -18.38 17.12
N SER A 602 20.70 -17.65 16.30
CA SER A 602 21.11 -17.28 14.95
C SER A 602 22.22 -16.23 15.01
N HIS A 603 23.39 -16.52 14.43
CA HIS A 603 24.45 -15.54 14.21
C HIS A 603 24.17 -14.58 13.06
N VAL A 604 22.99 -14.66 12.47
CA VAL A 604 22.57 -13.84 11.33
C VAL A 604 22.07 -12.48 11.83
N LYS A 605 22.55 -11.40 11.21
CA LYS A 605 22.06 -10.05 11.52
C LYS A 605 20.63 -9.86 11.01
N MET A 606 19.69 -9.74 11.93
CA MET A 606 18.24 -9.67 11.64
C MET A 606 17.71 -8.24 11.53
N HIS A 607 18.49 -7.24 11.92
CA HIS A 607 18.14 -5.83 11.93
C HIS A 607 19.27 -4.96 11.36
N PHE A 608 19.00 -3.68 11.20
CA PHE A 608 19.99 -2.71 10.75
C PHE A 608 21.13 -2.56 11.75
N VAL A 609 22.37 -2.47 11.21
CA VAL A 609 23.59 -2.24 11.98
C VAL A 609 24.29 -1.01 11.41
N PRO A 610 24.46 0.07 12.20
CA PRO A 610 25.00 1.35 11.71
C PRO A 610 26.39 1.24 11.03
N GLU A 611 27.20 0.28 11.46
CA GLU A 611 28.54 0.04 10.93
C GLU A 611 28.54 -0.59 9.53
N ASP A 612 27.43 -1.24 9.15
CA ASP A 612 27.30 -1.93 7.86
C ASP A 612 26.73 -1.02 6.75
N VAL A 613 26.50 0.26 7.07
CA VAL A 613 25.88 1.22 6.14
C VAL A 613 26.70 1.38 4.85
N TYR A 614 26.03 1.61 3.73
CA TYR A 614 26.68 1.82 2.44
C TYR A 614 27.56 3.09 2.45
N ASP A 615 28.85 2.95 2.14
CA ASP A 615 29.77 4.07 2.01
C ASP A 615 29.76 4.63 0.58
N PHE A 616 29.19 5.82 0.41
CA PHE A 616 29.14 6.53 -0.86
C PHE A 616 30.47 7.17 -1.28
N LYS A 617 31.49 7.17 -0.42
CA LYS A 617 32.79 7.82 -0.65
C LYS A 617 32.66 9.29 -1.08
N LEU A 618 31.71 10.01 -0.47
CA LEU A 618 31.42 11.40 -0.82
C LEU A 618 32.60 12.35 -0.52
N ASP A 619 33.48 12.00 0.40
CA ASP A 619 34.74 12.68 0.72
C ASP A 619 35.73 12.71 -0.47
N LYS A 620 35.58 11.81 -1.44
CA LYS A 620 36.43 11.68 -2.64
C LYS A 620 35.83 12.33 -3.89
N THR A 621 34.67 12.96 -3.78
CA THR A 621 34.07 13.68 -4.92
C THR A 621 34.90 14.90 -5.30
N ILE A 622 34.79 15.32 -6.55
CA ILE A 622 35.49 16.53 -7.03
C ILE A 622 34.99 17.78 -6.31
N ASP A 623 33.73 17.79 -5.87
CA ASP A 623 33.17 18.87 -5.06
C ASP A 623 33.92 19.01 -3.73
N GLU A 624 34.14 17.92 -3.00
CA GLU A 624 34.80 17.93 -1.70
C GLU A 624 36.32 18.15 -1.82
N THR A 625 36.94 17.59 -2.85
CA THR A 625 38.41 17.62 -2.97
C THR A 625 38.92 18.86 -3.70
N VAL A 626 38.11 19.50 -4.54
CA VAL A 626 38.52 20.62 -5.39
C VAL A 626 37.60 21.82 -5.25
N ILE A 627 36.30 21.69 -5.59
CA ILE A 627 35.41 22.84 -5.76
C ILE A 627 35.18 23.57 -4.44
N ILE A 628 34.77 22.87 -3.39
CA ILE A 628 34.49 23.47 -2.09
C ILE A 628 35.74 24.13 -1.48
N PRO A 629 36.92 23.50 -1.43
CA PRO A 629 38.14 24.14 -0.94
C PRO A 629 38.50 25.39 -1.73
N GLU A 630 38.48 25.31 -3.06
CA GLU A 630 38.87 26.43 -3.93
C GLU A 630 37.90 27.62 -3.83
N MET A 631 36.58 27.34 -3.67
CA MET A 631 35.54 28.38 -3.64
C MET A 631 35.31 28.96 -2.22
N LYS A 632 35.77 28.30 -1.17
CA LYS A 632 35.47 28.62 0.24
C LYS A 632 35.75 30.09 0.59
N GLU A 633 36.92 30.60 0.22
CA GLU A 633 37.32 31.96 0.53
C GLU A 633 36.52 33.02 -0.27
N ALA A 634 36.28 32.76 -1.55
CA ALA A 634 35.52 33.63 -2.42
C ALA A 634 34.05 33.72 -1.96
N LEU A 635 33.46 32.61 -1.55
CA LEU A 635 32.08 32.57 -0.99
C LEU A 635 32.00 33.37 0.32
N ALA A 636 32.97 33.19 1.22
CA ALA A 636 33.00 33.95 2.50
C ALA A 636 33.11 35.45 2.28
N LYS A 637 33.88 35.89 1.27
CA LYS A 637 34.09 37.28 0.92
C LYS A 637 33.07 37.82 -0.10
N LYS A 638 32.11 37.00 -0.56
CA LYS A 638 31.12 37.31 -1.62
C LYS A 638 31.80 37.84 -2.90
N GLN A 639 32.92 37.25 -3.28
CA GLN A 639 33.71 37.60 -4.45
C GLN A 639 33.48 36.61 -5.59
N LYS A 640 33.61 37.08 -6.83
CA LYS A 640 33.66 36.18 -7.99
C LYS A 640 34.99 35.42 -8.01
N LYS A 641 34.95 34.14 -8.26
CA LYS A 641 36.10 33.28 -8.53
C LYS A 641 35.74 32.32 -9.65
N GLU A 642 36.66 32.13 -10.57
CA GLU A 642 36.54 31.15 -11.66
C GLU A 642 37.56 30.05 -11.41
N ILE A 643 37.14 28.81 -11.56
CA ILE A 643 37.99 27.63 -11.51
C ILE A 643 37.74 26.79 -12.75
N SER A 644 38.78 26.15 -13.25
CA SER A 644 38.70 25.22 -14.37
C SER A 644 38.99 23.82 -13.88
N ILE A 645 38.10 22.87 -14.15
CA ILE A 645 38.21 21.49 -13.71
C ILE A 645 38.01 20.54 -14.88
N ASN A 646 38.68 19.40 -14.87
CA ASN A 646 38.43 18.31 -15.80
C ASN A 646 37.37 17.38 -15.25
N VAL A 647 36.23 17.31 -15.93
CA VAL A 647 35.12 16.42 -15.59
C VAL A 647 35.20 15.15 -16.43
N ARG A 648 35.07 14.00 -15.79
CA ARG A 648 34.99 12.69 -16.43
C ARG A 648 33.66 12.04 -16.09
N ASN A 649 33.29 10.98 -16.82
CA ASN A 649 32.08 10.18 -16.54
C ASN A 649 32.00 9.57 -15.14
N LEU A 650 33.13 9.54 -14.39
CA LEU A 650 33.19 9.14 -12.97
C LEU A 650 32.80 10.28 -12.03
N ASN A 651 32.76 11.53 -12.48
CA ASN A 651 32.39 12.70 -11.69
C ASN A 651 30.89 12.94 -11.86
N ARG A 652 30.08 12.13 -11.21
CA ARG A 652 28.63 12.25 -11.21
C ARG A 652 28.19 13.34 -10.23
N SER A 653 27.10 14.02 -10.54
CA SER A 653 26.46 15.01 -9.67
C SER A 653 27.35 16.21 -9.32
N LEU A 654 27.90 16.83 -10.32
CA LEU A 654 28.56 18.13 -10.23
C LEU A 654 27.58 19.30 -10.18
#